data_8d37e82ad9a4850fdcf42b32ddfcda9c
#
_entry.id   8d37e82ad9a4850fdcf42b32ddfcda9c
#
_cell.length_a   1.000
_cell.length_b   1.000
_cell.length_c   1.000
_cell.angle_alpha   90.00
_cell.angle_beta   90.00
_cell.angle_gamma   90.00
#
_symmetry.space_group_name_H-M   'P 1'
#
loop_
_entity.id
_entity.type
_entity.pdbx_description
1 polymer ?
#
loop_
_entity_poly.entity_id
_entity_poly.type
_entity_poly.pdbx_seq_one_letter_code
_entity_poly.pdbx_strand_id
1 'polypeptide(L)'
;MFRRLASVLLVLLPLCAQERMPMPQIQIRQEDRTQPAKLHDLQISVKVVGHVATTTWDLTVHNPQDRILEGELVFPLGEGQTVTRFAMDVNGRLRDGVVVEKAKGRKAFEEIVRRGVDPGLLEKTAGNSFKARVYPIPAKGYKRVVLAYEQELADAGPTDLLYRLPLAFTEKVATFGLRVEVLDQPEAPKTTSSPLANFTFKSVRRGFLAEETRKDFAPEAPLAVVIPRGADSSQVFVERRDGQAYFFVMVHPRLPREPKALPKHLLVAWDASASARSRDLKRELDLLEAYLRRLGTCQVSLAVFRNEAEPLRTFRIQGGDARDLRKHLEALPQDGATRLGALDLKGVKADETLLFSDGVNTFGPGEARFPEAPLLAISSALVAEHGLLRTLGEGRGGEYLNLQNLSHDEALKALTSRPLAFLRAAYGSKDLGEVVPSAGRVVRGPFGLAGILKAPSARLTLHFGFGATSRFTRTFDIDAGQAAVDAPVARLWAQRKLAELELDKTRNAQAITALGQAHGLVTEGTSLIVLDDVADYVRYRIAPPEELRAEYDRRVSEDIDLSKQRDQEHLEALVKQFEERKTWWNTVFKAPDKAHAAVPGGVPGGVIGGVVGGVVGGQARPTAAPPAPATGASHSRQAMVEVVASAASLDRTEVRSGQNLAPGAHRAEDEGSPSAASIDLQPWSPETPYLKELKAAPKAERYALYLRQRDLHGKTPGFFLDVSDFFREQGEKELALRILSNLAELKLEDAPLLRVLGYRLRQLRLPELAVWTFEEVLRMREEEPQSRRDLALALVEADRPQRALDLFWELVKTRWDGRFRDVNLIALGELNALLATSKAKLDAAAVDPRLRANLPVDVRVVLNWDTDNSDMDLHVVDPRGEECFFSHTRTAMGGRISGDVTGGYGPEEFLLRRARPGLFKVKAKFYGTRQQTAIGATTVTLELYLRYGTGRVENKSITLRLEGQGRMVDIGSFRFE
;
A
#
# COMPACT_ATOMS: atom_id res chain seq x y z
N MET A 1 31.47 -59.64 -34.21
CA MET A 1 30.38 -59.75 -33.20
C MET A 1 30.62 -58.73 -32.10
N PHE A 2 30.27 -57.45 -32.36
CA PHE A 2 30.49 -56.38 -31.46
C PHE A 2 29.12 -55.76 -31.05
N ARG A 3 28.72 -55.95 -29.83
CA ARG A 3 27.55 -55.32 -29.24
C ARG A 3 27.85 -53.82 -28.93
N ARG A 4 27.20 -52.93 -29.60
CA ARG A 4 27.13 -51.51 -29.21
C ARG A 4 26.09 -51.34 -28.09
N LEU A 5 26.57 -51.05 -26.88
CA LEU A 5 25.73 -50.49 -25.81
C LEU A 5 25.52 -49.00 -26.13
N ALA A 6 24.28 -48.65 -26.40
CA ALA A 6 23.85 -47.25 -26.39
C ALA A 6 23.56 -46.84 -24.93
N SER A 7 24.43 -46.02 -24.34
CA SER A 7 24.19 -45.38 -23.06
C SER A 7 23.15 -44.27 -23.27
N VAL A 8 21.92 -44.53 -22.84
CA VAL A 8 20.92 -43.46 -22.69
C VAL A 8 21.31 -42.69 -21.47
N LEU A 9 21.87 -41.50 -21.68
CA LEU A 9 22.11 -40.53 -20.60
C LEU A 9 20.76 -39.93 -20.20
N LEU A 10 20.16 -40.48 -19.15
CA LEU A 10 18.99 -39.92 -18.50
C LEU A 10 19.45 -38.64 -17.76
N VAL A 11 19.26 -37.48 -18.39
CA VAL A 11 19.42 -36.19 -17.70
C VAL A 11 18.30 -36.08 -16.68
N LEU A 12 18.59 -36.50 -15.46
CA LEU A 12 17.79 -36.17 -14.30
C LEU A 12 17.93 -34.66 -14.06
N LEU A 13 16.98 -33.90 -14.60
CA LEU A 13 16.78 -32.51 -14.16
C LEU A 13 16.47 -32.55 -12.65
N PRO A 14 17.21 -31.82 -11.81
CA PRO A 14 16.87 -31.75 -10.39
C PRO A 14 15.47 -31.19 -10.27
N LEU A 15 14.54 -31.95 -9.70
CA LEU A 15 13.31 -31.41 -9.16
C LEU A 15 13.71 -30.46 -8.05
N CYS A 16 13.91 -29.18 -8.38
CA CYS A 16 13.95 -28.13 -7.39
C CYS A 16 12.63 -28.19 -6.63
N ALA A 17 12.70 -28.30 -5.31
CA ALA A 17 11.56 -28.11 -4.44
C ALA A 17 10.99 -26.73 -4.74
N GLN A 18 9.97 -26.69 -5.59
CA GLN A 18 9.24 -25.46 -5.90
C GLN A 18 8.43 -25.13 -4.66
N GLU A 19 8.81 -24.04 -3.99
CA GLU A 19 7.90 -23.40 -3.07
C GLU A 19 6.57 -23.15 -3.79
N ARG A 20 5.49 -23.61 -3.18
CA ARG A 20 4.13 -23.42 -3.68
C ARG A 20 3.86 -21.93 -3.74
N MET A 21 3.77 -21.33 -4.91
CA MET A 21 3.24 -19.97 -5.05
C MET A 21 1.88 -19.93 -4.37
N PRO A 22 1.64 -19.00 -3.44
CA PRO A 22 0.29 -18.81 -2.94
C PRO A 22 -0.61 -18.48 -4.13
N MET A 23 -1.69 -19.23 -4.26
CA MET A 23 -2.74 -18.92 -5.24
C MET A 23 -3.20 -17.48 -5.12
N PRO A 24 -3.65 -16.88 -6.22
CA PRO A 24 -4.56 -15.75 -6.15
C PRO A 24 -5.77 -16.12 -5.28
N GLN A 25 -5.76 -15.76 -4.01
CA GLN A 25 -6.87 -15.99 -3.10
C GLN A 25 -7.68 -14.71 -3.02
N ILE A 26 -8.97 -14.79 -3.33
CA ILE A 26 -9.88 -13.71 -2.99
C ILE A 26 -10.18 -13.83 -1.49
N GLN A 27 -9.63 -12.93 -0.71
CA GLN A 27 -9.90 -12.84 0.71
C GLN A 27 -11.16 -12.02 0.93
N ILE A 28 -12.13 -12.61 1.60
CA ILE A 28 -13.33 -11.91 2.04
C ILE A 28 -13.03 -11.25 3.38
N ARG A 29 -13.25 -9.95 3.49
CA ARG A 29 -13.17 -9.23 4.75
C ARG A 29 -14.38 -9.58 5.62
N GLN A 30 -14.11 -10.14 6.79
CA GLN A 30 -15.11 -10.36 7.85
C GLN A 30 -14.72 -9.60 9.10
N GLU A 31 -15.71 -9.27 9.94
CA GLU A 31 -15.53 -8.48 11.18
C GLU A 31 -14.45 -9.02 12.13
N ASP A 32 -14.15 -10.33 12.12
CA ASP A 32 -13.17 -10.95 13.00
C ASP A 32 -12.16 -11.91 12.32
N ARG A 33 -12.36 -12.28 11.07
CA ARG A 33 -11.47 -13.22 10.35
C ARG A 33 -11.47 -12.99 8.85
N THR A 34 -10.30 -12.96 8.25
CA THR A 34 -10.18 -13.05 6.79
C THR A 34 -10.34 -14.50 6.39
N GLN A 35 -11.42 -14.84 5.68
CA GLN A 35 -11.60 -16.19 5.11
C GLN A 35 -11.46 -16.12 3.59
N PRO A 36 -10.81 -17.08 2.95
CA PRO A 36 -10.77 -17.13 1.50
C PRO A 36 -12.18 -17.38 0.94
N ALA A 37 -12.54 -16.64 -0.11
CA ALA A 37 -13.72 -16.98 -0.91
C ALA A 37 -13.48 -18.31 -1.60
N LYS A 38 -14.51 -19.12 -1.76
CA LYS A 38 -14.38 -20.37 -2.52
C LYS A 38 -14.28 -20.05 -4.00
N LEU A 39 -13.16 -20.41 -4.61
CA LEU A 39 -13.02 -20.40 -6.06
C LEU A 39 -13.90 -21.52 -6.61
N HIS A 40 -14.89 -21.14 -7.43
CA HIS A 40 -15.82 -22.09 -8.01
C HIS A 40 -15.34 -22.55 -9.38
N ASP A 41 -15.11 -21.62 -10.33
CA ASP A 41 -14.59 -21.93 -11.65
C ASP A 41 -13.30 -21.21 -11.93
N LEU A 42 -12.39 -21.87 -12.62
CA LEU A 42 -11.12 -21.34 -13.07
C LEU A 42 -10.86 -21.73 -14.51
N GLN A 43 -10.80 -20.73 -15.40
CA GLN A 43 -10.40 -20.91 -16.79
C GLN A 43 -9.09 -20.16 -17.03
N ILE A 44 -8.06 -20.85 -17.46
CA ILE A 44 -6.77 -20.25 -17.79
C ILE A 44 -6.52 -20.38 -19.27
N SER A 45 -6.29 -19.25 -19.93
CA SER A 45 -5.96 -19.18 -21.35
C SER A 45 -4.60 -18.51 -21.52
N VAL A 46 -3.70 -19.20 -22.23
CA VAL A 46 -2.36 -18.72 -22.54
C VAL A 46 -2.23 -18.58 -24.04
N LYS A 47 -1.86 -17.41 -24.53
CA LYS A 47 -1.55 -17.14 -25.93
C LYS A 47 -0.10 -16.74 -26.06
N VAL A 48 0.67 -17.51 -26.83
CA VAL A 48 2.09 -17.23 -27.11
C VAL A 48 2.24 -16.73 -28.54
N VAL A 49 2.86 -15.58 -28.70
CA VAL A 49 3.23 -14.98 -29.99
C VAL A 49 4.71 -14.62 -29.94
N GLY A 50 5.50 -15.27 -30.79
CA GLY A 50 6.95 -15.11 -30.74
C GLY A 50 7.52 -15.55 -29.39
N HIS A 51 8.00 -14.60 -28.59
CA HIS A 51 8.57 -14.83 -27.25
C HIS A 51 7.75 -14.20 -26.13
N VAL A 52 6.56 -13.70 -26.42
CA VAL A 52 5.66 -13.09 -25.44
C VAL A 52 4.48 -14.02 -25.19
N ALA A 53 4.21 -14.28 -23.92
CA ALA A 53 3.02 -15.00 -23.49
C ALA A 53 2.05 -14.04 -22.82
N THR A 54 0.80 -14.06 -23.25
CA THR A 54 -0.34 -13.44 -22.54
C THR A 54 -1.10 -14.52 -21.80
N THR A 55 -1.16 -14.44 -20.50
CA THR A 55 -1.89 -15.36 -19.64
C THR A 55 -3.13 -14.67 -19.10
N THR A 56 -4.30 -15.25 -19.36
CA THR A 56 -5.59 -14.77 -18.88
C THR A 56 -6.17 -15.75 -17.86
N TRP A 57 -6.53 -15.24 -16.70
CA TRP A 57 -7.23 -15.93 -15.63
C TRP A 57 -8.68 -15.46 -15.62
N ASP A 58 -9.61 -16.34 -15.77
CA ASP A 58 -11.06 -16.11 -15.68
C ASP A 58 -11.57 -16.86 -14.46
N LEU A 59 -11.87 -16.11 -13.40
CA LEU A 59 -12.14 -16.61 -12.07
C LEU A 59 -13.63 -16.38 -11.74
N THR A 60 -14.33 -17.43 -11.30
CA THR A 60 -15.67 -17.28 -10.69
C THR A 60 -15.58 -17.67 -9.21
N VAL A 61 -15.89 -16.73 -8.34
CA VAL A 61 -15.89 -16.96 -6.89
C VAL A 61 -17.32 -17.08 -6.37
N HIS A 62 -17.51 -17.91 -5.36
CA HIS A 62 -18.78 -18.13 -4.67
C HIS A 62 -18.72 -17.55 -3.25
N ASN A 63 -19.72 -16.74 -2.92
CA ASN A 63 -19.97 -16.27 -1.56
C ASN A 63 -20.92 -17.22 -0.84
N PRO A 64 -20.50 -18.02 0.13
CA PRO A 64 -21.37 -18.96 0.84
C PRO A 64 -22.26 -18.29 1.91
N GLN A 65 -22.12 -16.99 2.16
CA GLN A 65 -22.80 -16.25 3.23
C GLN A 65 -24.10 -15.60 2.76
N ASP A 66 -24.98 -15.28 3.70
CA ASP A 66 -26.29 -14.63 3.45
C ASP A 66 -26.19 -13.11 3.36
N ARG A 67 -24.99 -12.54 3.25
CA ARG A 67 -24.73 -11.10 3.15
C ARG A 67 -23.84 -10.79 1.97
N ILE A 68 -23.93 -9.55 1.48
CA ILE A 68 -23.03 -9.01 0.45
C ILE A 68 -21.63 -8.84 1.05
N LEU A 69 -20.59 -9.19 0.29
CA LEU A 69 -19.20 -9.10 0.71
C LEU A 69 -18.36 -8.26 -0.25
N GLU A 70 -17.32 -7.64 0.29
CA GLU A 70 -16.19 -7.12 -0.49
C GLU A 70 -15.08 -8.17 -0.55
N GLY A 71 -14.56 -8.44 -1.74
CA GLY A 71 -13.43 -9.33 -1.98
C GLY A 71 -12.15 -8.57 -2.30
N GLU A 72 -11.04 -9.01 -1.74
CA GLU A 72 -9.69 -8.54 -2.06
C GLU A 72 -8.86 -9.71 -2.61
N LEU A 73 -8.40 -9.57 -3.86
CA LEU A 73 -7.52 -10.52 -4.54
C LEU A 73 -6.12 -9.92 -4.60
N VAL A 74 -5.16 -10.55 -3.91
CA VAL A 74 -3.75 -10.16 -3.96
C VAL A 74 -2.98 -11.26 -4.71
N PHE A 75 -2.20 -10.85 -5.71
CA PHE A 75 -1.37 -11.78 -6.47
C PHE A 75 -0.02 -11.13 -6.77
N PRO A 76 1.07 -11.76 -6.33
CA PRO A 76 2.41 -11.37 -6.74
C PRO A 76 2.64 -11.82 -8.18
N LEU A 77 3.27 -10.97 -8.97
CA LEU A 77 3.75 -11.31 -10.30
C LEU A 77 5.27 -11.50 -10.30
N GLY A 78 5.73 -12.42 -11.11
CA GLY A 78 7.16 -12.66 -11.32
C GLY A 78 7.85 -11.48 -12.02
N GLU A 79 9.17 -11.52 -12.01
CA GLU A 79 10.00 -10.53 -12.72
C GLU A 79 9.64 -10.47 -14.21
N GLY A 80 9.40 -9.26 -14.72
CA GLY A 80 9.04 -9.04 -16.13
C GLY A 80 7.59 -9.34 -16.48
N GLN A 81 6.74 -9.67 -15.51
CA GLN A 81 5.30 -9.83 -15.71
C GLN A 81 4.58 -8.50 -15.45
N THR A 82 3.62 -8.17 -16.32
CA THR A 82 2.85 -6.91 -16.24
C THR A 82 1.37 -7.17 -16.52
N VAL A 83 0.48 -6.64 -15.66
CA VAL A 83 -0.97 -6.72 -15.88
C VAL A 83 -1.37 -5.87 -17.08
N THR A 84 -2.18 -6.46 -17.96
CA THR A 84 -2.66 -5.82 -19.18
C THR A 84 -4.17 -5.76 -19.29
N ARG A 85 -4.91 -6.52 -18.46
CA ARG A 85 -6.37 -6.50 -18.45
C ARG A 85 -6.91 -6.83 -17.08
N PHE A 86 -7.95 -6.12 -16.70
CA PHE A 86 -8.82 -6.42 -15.57
C PHE A 86 -10.26 -6.20 -16.02
N ALA A 87 -11.11 -7.20 -15.85
CA ALA A 87 -12.54 -7.09 -16.14
C ALA A 87 -13.35 -7.77 -15.05
N MET A 88 -14.57 -7.33 -14.85
CA MET A 88 -15.46 -7.84 -13.83
C MET A 88 -16.88 -7.94 -14.36
N ASP A 89 -17.61 -8.94 -13.90
CA ASP A 89 -19.06 -9.00 -14.16
C ASP A 89 -19.77 -7.88 -13.40
N VAL A 90 -20.52 -7.08 -14.16
CA VAL A 90 -21.39 -6.00 -13.67
C VAL A 90 -22.76 -6.18 -14.29
N ASN A 91 -23.75 -6.47 -13.47
CA ASN A 91 -25.14 -6.71 -13.91
C ASN A 91 -25.27 -7.79 -15.01
N GLY A 92 -24.48 -8.88 -14.91
CA GLY A 92 -24.49 -9.99 -15.87
C GLY A 92 -23.73 -9.72 -17.17
N ARG A 93 -22.96 -8.63 -17.25
CA ARG A 93 -22.10 -8.30 -18.38
C ARG A 93 -20.66 -8.13 -17.94
N LEU A 94 -19.73 -8.76 -18.63
CA LEU A 94 -18.31 -8.55 -18.38
C LEU A 94 -17.91 -7.17 -18.90
N ARG A 95 -17.42 -6.29 -18.00
CA ARG A 95 -16.93 -4.96 -18.32
C ARG A 95 -15.43 -4.87 -18.10
N ASP A 96 -14.74 -4.33 -19.08
CA ASP A 96 -13.30 -4.07 -18.98
C ASP A 96 -13.02 -2.79 -18.15
N GLY A 97 -11.96 -2.86 -17.32
CA GLY A 97 -11.46 -1.73 -16.58
C GLY A 97 -10.72 -0.75 -17.48
N VAL A 98 -10.87 0.53 -17.17
CA VAL A 98 -10.14 1.62 -17.82
C VAL A 98 -8.98 2.07 -16.95
N VAL A 99 -7.87 2.47 -17.58
CA VAL A 99 -6.71 3.00 -16.85
C VAL A 99 -7.00 4.40 -16.36
N VAL A 100 -6.73 4.62 -15.08
CA VAL A 100 -6.94 5.89 -14.39
C VAL A 100 -5.75 6.17 -13.47
N GLU A 101 -5.54 7.42 -13.12
CA GLU A 101 -4.63 7.79 -12.04
C GLU A 101 -5.01 7.08 -10.73
N LYS A 102 -4.03 6.49 -10.03
CA LYS A 102 -4.24 5.58 -8.90
C LYS A 102 -5.07 6.23 -7.78
N ALA A 103 -4.76 7.47 -7.38
CA ALA A 103 -5.51 8.20 -6.37
C ALA A 103 -6.98 8.42 -6.78
N LYS A 104 -7.19 8.84 -8.02
CA LYS A 104 -8.53 9.04 -8.59
C LYS A 104 -9.34 7.74 -8.64
N GLY A 105 -8.71 6.62 -9.03
CA GLY A 105 -9.33 5.30 -9.04
C GLY A 105 -9.77 4.87 -7.65
N ARG A 106 -8.91 5.04 -6.63
CA ARG A 106 -9.23 4.75 -5.22
C ARG A 106 -10.40 5.57 -4.72
N LYS A 107 -10.36 6.89 -4.94
CA LYS A 107 -11.45 7.79 -4.55
C LYS A 107 -12.78 7.36 -5.16
N ALA A 108 -12.81 7.12 -6.48
CA ALA A 108 -14.01 6.69 -7.17
C ALA A 108 -14.54 5.36 -6.61
N PHE A 109 -13.66 4.37 -6.45
CA PHE A 109 -14.02 3.07 -5.89
C PHE A 109 -14.66 3.20 -4.50
N GLU A 110 -14.03 3.91 -3.58
CA GLU A 110 -14.51 4.03 -2.20
C GLU A 110 -15.82 4.80 -2.08
N GLU A 111 -15.98 5.90 -2.82
CA GLU A 111 -17.23 6.66 -2.82
C GLU A 111 -18.37 5.86 -3.43
N ILE A 112 -18.12 5.03 -4.45
CA ILE A 112 -19.12 4.20 -5.11
C ILE A 112 -19.52 3.02 -4.21
N VAL A 113 -18.57 2.36 -3.56
CA VAL A 113 -18.84 1.28 -2.58
C VAL A 113 -19.73 1.80 -1.45
N ARG A 114 -19.49 3.03 -0.95
CA ARG A 114 -20.36 3.65 0.07
C ARG A 114 -21.80 3.85 -0.39
N ARG A 115 -22.01 4.00 -1.70
CA ARG A 115 -23.37 4.10 -2.29
C ARG A 115 -24.01 2.74 -2.57
N GLY A 116 -23.28 1.63 -2.29
CA GLY A 116 -23.78 0.26 -2.54
C GLY A 116 -23.81 -0.13 -4.02
N VAL A 117 -23.04 0.52 -4.88
CA VAL A 117 -22.94 0.25 -6.32
C VAL A 117 -21.71 -0.61 -6.61
N ASP A 118 -21.64 -1.24 -7.77
CA ASP A 118 -20.66 -2.26 -8.20
C ASP A 118 -19.37 -1.67 -8.80
N PRO A 119 -18.32 -1.26 -8.05
CA PRO A 119 -17.03 -0.94 -8.65
C PRO A 119 -16.06 -2.11 -8.57
N GLY A 120 -15.09 -2.15 -9.51
CA GLY A 120 -13.88 -2.97 -9.43
C GLY A 120 -12.64 -2.10 -9.54
N LEU A 121 -11.62 -2.38 -8.74
CA LEU A 121 -10.36 -1.63 -8.77
C LEU A 121 -9.19 -2.59 -8.73
N LEU A 122 -8.23 -2.41 -9.65
CA LEU A 122 -6.97 -3.16 -9.66
C LEU A 122 -5.79 -2.19 -9.63
N GLU A 123 -4.87 -2.41 -8.70
CA GLU A 123 -3.72 -1.55 -8.43
C GLU A 123 -2.43 -2.37 -8.32
N LYS A 124 -1.31 -1.77 -8.75
CA LYS A 124 0.03 -2.25 -8.41
C LYS A 124 0.38 -1.79 -6.98
N THR A 125 0.90 -2.71 -6.18
CA THR A 125 1.45 -2.45 -4.84
C THR A 125 2.95 -2.74 -4.82
N ALA A 126 3.63 -2.42 -3.73
CA ALA A 126 5.06 -2.68 -3.56
C ALA A 126 5.43 -4.15 -3.80
N GLY A 127 6.66 -4.40 -4.21
CA GLY A 127 7.18 -5.75 -4.45
C GLY A 127 6.62 -6.45 -5.68
N ASN A 128 6.25 -5.72 -6.73
CA ASN A 128 5.61 -6.24 -7.95
C ASN A 128 4.34 -7.07 -7.69
N SER A 129 3.62 -6.72 -6.65
CA SER A 129 2.33 -7.31 -6.31
C SER A 129 1.18 -6.48 -6.88
N PHE A 130 0.05 -7.15 -7.13
CA PHE A 130 -1.16 -6.52 -7.62
C PHE A 130 -2.33 -6.86 -6.70
N LYS A 131 -3.20 -5.89 -6.50
CA LYS A 131 -4.34 -5.98 -5.62
C LYS A 131 -5.60 -5.57 -6.37
N ALA A 132 -6.52 -6.52 -6.50
CA ALA A 132 -7.85 -6.24 -7.04
C ALA A 132 -8.87 -6.20 -5.89
N ARG A 133 -9.70 -5.16 -5.86
CA ARG A 133 -10.85 -5.03 -4.96
C ARG A 133 -12.11 -5.21 -5.80
N VAL A 134 -13.01 -6.04 -5.33
CA VAL A 134 -14.23 -6.46 -6.05
C VAL A 134 -15.43 -6.29 -5.13
N TYR A 135 -16.41 -5.50 -5.52
CA TYR A 135 -17.65 -5.30 -4.79
C TYR A 135 -18.82 -5.14 -5.78
N PRO A 136 -20.03 -5.60 -5.43
CA PRO A 136 -20.32 -6.57 -4.36
C PRO A 136 -20.09 -8.00 -4.84
N ILE A 137 -19.79 -8.90 -3.89
CA ILE A 137 -19.96 -10.33 -4.11
C ILE A 137 -21.34 -10.67 -3.50
N PRO A 138 -22.35 -11.01 -4.31
CA PRO A 138 -23.72 -11.17 -3.84
C PRO A 138 -23.88 -12.26 -2.78
N ALA A 139 -24.82 -12.08 -1.84
CA ALA A 139 -25.16 -13.11 -0.86
C ALA A 139 -25.56 -14.42 -1.55
N LYS A 140 -24.97 -15.55 -1.14
CA LYS A 140 -25.16 -16.89 -1.77
C LYS A 140 -24.97 -16.89 -3.30
N GLY A 141 -24.22 -15.91 -3.81
CA GLY A 141 -24.08 -15.65 -5.24
C GLY A 141 -22.64 -15.83 -5.74
N TYR A 142 -22.48 -15.53 -7.01
CA TYR A 142 -21.23 -15.66 -7.74
C TYR A 142 -20.76 -14.30 -8.23
N LYS A 143 -19.44 -14.14 -8.37
CA LYS A 143 -18.82 -12.99 -9.02
C LYS A 143 -17.70 -13.46 -9.93
N ARG A 144 -17.74 -13.05 -11.19
CA ARG A 144 -16.74 -13.35 -12.20
C ARG A 144 -15.75 -12.20 -12.33
N VAL A 145 -14.46 -12.53 -12.35
CA VAL A 145 -13.35 -11.60 -12.48
C VAL A 145 -12.37 -12.15 -13.51
N VAL A 146 -11.95 -11.32 -14.45
CA VAL A 146 -10.95 -11.66 -15.45
C VAL A 146 -9.71 -10.80 -15.26
N LEU A 147 -8.55 -11.46 -15.24
CA LEU A 147 -7.25 -10.85 -15.13
C LEU A 147 -6.33 -11.37 -16.25
N ALA A 148 -5.62 -10.48 -16.93
CA ALA A 148 -4.57 -10.91 -17.84
C ALA A 148 -3.25 -10.19 -17.56
N TYR A 149 -2.14 -10.92 -17.74
CA TYR A 149 -0.80 -10.36 -17.71
C TYR A 149 0.03 -10.88 -18.88
N GLU A 150 1.05 -10.11 -19.22
CA GLU A 150 2.03 -10.45 -20.25
C GLU A 150 3.40 -10.71 -19.61
N GLN A 151 4.16 -11.62 -20.22
CA GLN A 151 5.53 -11.91 -19.84
C GLN A 151 6.37 -12.28 -21.06
N GLU A 152 7.66 -11.94 -21.02
CA GLU A 152 8.62 -12.50 -21.96
C GLU A 152 9.04 -13.91 -21.51
N LEU A 153 9.19 -14.81 -22.48
CA LEU A 153 9.57 -16.19 -22.19
C LEU A 153 11.06 -16.31 -21.90
N ALA A 154 11.39 -17.15 -20.92
CA ALA A 154 12.77 -17.48 -20.60
C ALA A 154 13.37 -18.50 -21.59
N ASP A 155 14.70 -18.70 -21.55
CA ASP A 155 15.37 -19.77 -22.27
C ASP A 155 15.14 -21.16 -21.65
N ALA A 156 14.88 -22.16 -22.49
CA ALA A 156 14.89 -23.56 -22.12
C ALA A 156 16.13 -24.32 -22.68
N GLY A 157 17.14 -23.58 -23.06
CA GLY A 157 18.33 -24.08 -23.73
C GLY A 157 18.66 -23.28 -25.00
N PRO A 158 19.57 -23.79 -25.85
CA PRO A 158 20.08 -22.98 -26.96
C PRO A 158 19.04 -22.65 -28.04
N THR A 159 18.03 -23.47 -28.21
CA THR A 159 17.07 -23.37 -29.32
C THR A 159 15.62 -23.22 -28.87
N ASP A 160 15.35 -23.18 -27.56
CA ASP A 160 14.00 -23.30 -27.07
C ASP A 160 13.66 -22.18 -26.06
N LEU A 161 12.39 -21.81 -26.02
CA LEU A 161 11.80 -20.92 -24.99
C LEU A 161 11.06 -21.75 -23.95
N LEU A 162 10.96 -21.21 -22.73
CA LEU A 162 10.24 -21.85 -21.65
C LEU A 162 9.11 -20.96 -21.19
N TYR A 163 7.89 -21.44 -21.28
CA TYR A 163 6.75 -20.90 -20.57
C TYR A 163 6.52 -21.69 -19.28
N ARG A 164 6.41 -21.00 -18.15
CA ARG A 164 6.05 -21.59 -16.86
C ARG A 164 4.85 -20.87 -16.26
N LEU A 165 3.92 -21.66 -15.74
CA LEU A 165 2.77 -21.19 -14.99
C LEU A 165 2.68 -22.00 -13.70
N PRO A 166 2.92 -21.39 -12.53
CA PRO A 166 2.74 -22.07 -11.25
C PRO A 166 1.25 -22.40 -11.06
N LEU A 167 0.95 -23.68 -10.90
CA LEU A 167 -0.39 -24.20 -10.67
C LEU A 167 -0.29 -25.25 -9.56
N ALA A 168 -0.41 -24.85 -8.31
CA ALA A 168 -0.47 -25.78 -7.19
C ALA A 168 -1.54 -25.34 -6.22
N PHE A 169 -2.71 -25.97 -6.27
CA PHE A 169 -3.86 -25.62 -5.47
C PHE A 169 -4.12 -26.70 -4.43
N THR A 170 -4.51 -26.27 -3.25
CA THR A 170 -4.90 -27.18 -2.17
C THR A 170 -6.38 -27.54 -2.21
N GLU A 171 -7.21 -26.67 -2.84
CA GLU A 171 -8.64 -26.87 -2.91
C GLU A 171 -9.08 -27.20 -4.34
N LYS A 172 -10.12 -28.01 -4.45
CA LYS A 172 -10.74 -28.33 -5.71
C LYS A 172 -11.66 -27.22 -6.17
N VAL A 173 -11.62 -26.96 -7.50
CA VAL A 173 -12.59 -26.08 -8.17
C VAL A 173 -13.63 -26.91 -8.92
N ALA A 174 -14.87 -26.42 -8.99
CA ALA A 174 -15.96 -27.15 -9.65
C ALA A 174 -15.65 -27.34 -11.15
N THR A 175 -15.06 -26.30 -11.79
CA THR A 175 -14.62 -26.40 -13.19
C THR A 175 -13.23 -25.80 -13.32
N PHE A 176 -12.28 -26.60 -13.83
CA PHE A 176 -10.92 -26.18 -14.19
C PHE A 176 -10.72 -26.34 -15.70
N GLY A 177 -10.40 -25.25 -16.41
CA GLY A 177 -10.04 -25.24 -17.83
C GLY A 177 -8.63 -24.69 -18.03
N LEU A 178 -7.85 -25.36 -18.87
CA LEU A 178 -6.54 -24.91 -19.29
C LEU A 178 -6.44 -24.95 -20.80
N ARG A 179 -6.12 -23.81 -21.43
CA ARG A 179 -5.94 -23.64 -22.87
C ARG A 179 -4.62 -22.96 -23.13
N VAL A 180 -3.77 -23.54 -23.97
CA VAL A 180 -2.49 -22.96 -24.41
C VAL A 180 -2.44 -22.96 -25.95
N GLU A 181 -2.32 -21.77 -26.50
CA GLU A 181 -2.22 -21.53 -27.94
C GLU A 181 -0.85 -20.89 -28.23
N VAL A 182 -0.09 -21.54 -29.13
CA VAL A 182 1.23 -21.08 -29.57
C VAL A 182 1.17 -20.80 -31.05
N LEU A 183 1.29 -19.53 -31.43
CA LEU A 183 1.13 -19.08 -32.82
C LEU A 183 2.45 -19.00 -33.56
N ASP A 184 2.34 -19.18 -34.89
CA ASP A 184 3.39 -18.95 -35.88
C ASP A 184 4.73 -19.65 -35.55
N GLN A 185 4.63 -20.92 -35.04
CA GLN A 185 5.78 -21.77 -34.74
C GLN A 185 5.87 -22.91 -35.75
N PRO A 186 7.09 -23.26 -36.20
CA PRO A 186 7.29 -24.34 -37.20
C PRO A 186 7.15 -25.73 -36.58
N GLU A 187 7.46 -25.90 -35.32
CA GLU A 187 7.47 -27.20 -34.63
C GLU A 187 6.54 -27.18 -33.41
N ALA A 188 5.98 -28.34 -33.06
CA ALA A 188 5.05 -28.49 -31.94
C ALA A 188 5.75 -28.22 -30.59
N PRO A 189 5.15 -27.40 -29.72
CA PRO A 189 5.61 -27.25 -28.36
C PRO A 189 5.55 -28.58 -27.58
N LYS A 190 6.41 -28.72 -26.58
CA LYS A 190 6.48 -29.91 -25.71
C LYS A 190 6.10 -29.56 -24.27
N THR A 191 5.11 -30.25 -23.75
CA THR A 191 4.76 -30.14 -22.33
C THR A 191 5.76 -30.98 -21.51
N THR A 192 6.51 -30.32 -20.63
CA THR A 192 7.50 -30.98 -19.75
C THR A 192 6.97 -31.17 -18.34
N SER A 193 5.99 -30.37 -17.93
CA SER A 193 5.21 -30.51 -16.70
C SER A 193 3.79 -30.04 -16.94
N SER A 194 2.80 -30.73 -16.39
CA SER A 194 1.40 -30.33 -16.47
C SER A 194 0.60 -30.89 -15.27
N PRO A 195 -0.39 -30.15 -14.74
CA PRO A 195 -1.35 -30.71 -13.81
C PRO A 195 -2.30 -31.72 -14.47
N LEU A 196 -2.35 -31.76 -15.79
CA LEU A 196 -3.21 -32.61 -16.60
C LEU A 196 -2.40 -33.72 -17.29
N ALA A 197 -2.80 -34.96 -17.13
CA ALA A 197 -1.99 -36.14 -17.50
C ALA A 197 -1.68 -36.24 -19.02
N ASN A 198 -2.56 -35.77 -19.89
CA ASN A 198 -2.44 -35.89 -21.35
C ASN A 198 -2.53 -34.53 -22.05
N PHE A 199 -1.94 -33.51 -21.50
CA PHE A 199 -1.98 -32.16 -22.08
C PHE A 199 -0.99 -32.07 -23.25
N THR A 200 -1.49 -32.30 -24.47
CA THR A 200 -0.70 -32.39 -25.70
C THR A 200 -1.16 -31.36 -26.73
N PHE A 201 -0.19 -30.84 -27.49
CA PHE A 201 -0.44 -29.90 -28.57
C PHE A 201 -0.90 -30.57 -29.86
N LYS A 202 -1.96 -29.99 -30.47
CA LYS A 202 -2.46 -30.36 -31.79
C LYS A 202 -2.20 -29.20 -32.75
N SER A 203 -1.88 -29.53 -34.02
CA SER A 203 -1.73 -28.50 -35.03
C SER A 203 -3.07 -27.86 -35.36
N VAL A 204 -3.09 -26.53 -35.46
CA VAL A 204 -4.23 -25.69 -35.86
C VAL A 204 -3.79 -24.76 -37.00
N ARG A 205 -4.76 -24.00 -37.59
CA ARG A 205 -4.50 -23.19 -38.81
C ARG A 205 -3.30 -22.22 -38.67
N ARG A 206 -3.00 -21.69 -37.48
CA ARG A 206 -1.89 -20.75 -37.25
C ARG A 206 -0.98 -21.17 -36.09
N GLY A 207 -0.66 -22.44 -35.98
CA GLY A 207 0.23 -22.91 -34.93
C GLY A 207 -0.24 -24.15 -34.20
N PHE A 208 -0.19 -24.14 -32.87
CA PHE A 208 -0.49 -25.29 -32.04
C PHE A 208 -1.38 -24.95 -30.88
N LEU A 209 -2.30 -25.85 -30.54
CA LEU A 209 -3.27 -25.70 -29.45
C LEU A 209 -3.27 -26.92 -28.53
N ALA A 210 -3.20 -26.73 -27.25
CA ALA A 210 -3.52 -27.72 -26.23
C ALA A 210 -4.63 -27.17 -25.34
N GLU A 211 -5.69 -27.96 -25.14
CA GLU A 211 -6.80 -27.53 -24.26
C GLU A 211 -7.43 -28.75 -23.59
N GLU A 212 -7.82 -28.56 -22.33
CA GLU A 212 -8.52 -29.55 -21.54
C GLU A 212 -9.33 -28.92 -20.43
N THR A 213 -10.49 -29.49 -20.10
CA THR A 213 -11.35 -29.07 -19.00
C THR A 213 -11.63 -30.27 -18.08
N ARG A 214 -11.57 -30.03 -16.78
CA ARG A 214 -11.85 -31.01 -15.71
C ARG A 214 -12.90 -30.46 -14.74
N LYS A 215 -13.68 -31.37 -14.18
CA LYS A 215 -14.62 -31.05 -13.11
C LYS A 215 -14.08 -31.58 -11.77
N ASP A 216 -14.41 -30.87 -10.68
CA ASP A 216 -14.04 -31.22 -9.31
C ASP A 216 -12.53 -31.53 -9.17
N PHE A 217 -11.69 -30.61 -9.67
CA PHE A 217 -10.26 -30.80 -9.88
C PHE A 217 -9.40 -29.80 -9.11
N ALA A 218 -8.31 -30.27 -8.52
CA ALA A 218 -7.24 -29.45 -7.97
C ALA A 218 -5.95 -29.68 -8.78
N PRO A 219 -5.41 -28.65 -9.46
CA PRO A 219 -4.10 -28.79 -10.10
C PRO A 219 -2.99 -28.84 -9.04
N GLU A 220 -2.19 -29.91 -9.05
CA GLU A 220 -1.13 -30.17 -8.06
C GLU A 220 0.28 -29.94 -8.62
N ALA A 221 0.42 -29.70 -9.90
CA ALA A 221 1.69 -29.49 -10.59
C ALA A 221 1.69 -28.22 -11.44
N PRO A 222 2.84 -27.53 -11.58
CA PRO A 222 2.97 -26.41 -12.49
C PRO A 222 2.87 -26.84 -13.95
N LEU A 223 2.39 -25.93 -14.81
CA LEU A 223 2.52 -26.07 -16.24
C LEU A 223 3.91 -25.58 -16.70
N ALA A 224 4.63 -26.41 -17.45
CA ALA A 224 5.86 -26.03 -18.14
C ALA A 224 5.81 -26.50 -19.60
N VAL A 225 5.96 -25.54 -20.50
CA VAL A 225 5.92 -25.76 -21.95
C VAL A 225 7.21 -25.26 -22.56
N VAL A 226 7.92 -26.16 -23.25
CA VAL A 226 9.10 -25.86 -24.07
C VAL A 226 8.64 -25.59 -25.49
N ILE A 227 9.01 -24.42 -26.02
CA ILE A 227 8.61 -23.95 -27.35
C ILE A 227 9.86 -23.88 -28.24
N PRO A 228 9.98 -24.74 -29.27
CA PRO A 228 11.09 -24.72 -30.20
C PRO A 228 11.15 -23.43 -31.03
N ARG A 229 12.34 -22.85 -31.23
CA ARG A 229 12.54 -21.57 -31.95
C ARG A 229 13.26 -21.79 -33.25
N GLY A 230 13.63 -22.67 -33.79
CA GLY A 230 14.46 -22.72 -34.96
C GLY A 230 15.87 -22.08 -34.79
N ALA A 231 16.73 -22.29 -35.78
CA ALA A 231 18.15 -21.93 -35.71
C ALA A 231 18.43 -20.42 -35.76
N ASP A 232 17.63 -19.65 -36.48
CA ASP A 232 17.73 -18.17 -36.56
C ASP A 232 16.64 -17.49 -35.73
N SER A 233 17.00 -17.11 -34.49
CA SER A 233 16.11 -16.58 -33.50
C SER A 233 16.03 -15.06 -33.47
N SER A 234 16.59 -14.37 -34.48
CA SER A 234 16.47 -12.90 -34.58
C SER A 234 15.17 -12.53 -35.26
N GLN A 235 14.37 -11.74 -34.62
CA GLN A 235 13.04 -11.34 -35.13
C GLN A 235 12.89 -9.82 -35.08
N VAL A 236 12.13 -9.29 -36.04
CA VAL A 236 11.72 -7.87 -36.10
C VAL A 236 10.20 -7.84 -36.16
N PHE A 237 9.61 -7.04 -35.27
CA PHE A 237 8.17 -6.77 -35.26
C PHE A 237 7.93 -5.28 -35.38
N VAL A 238 6.95 -4.90 -36.16
CA VAL A 238 6.52 -3.48 -36.30
C VAL A 238 5.01 -3.39 -36.13
N GLU A 239 4.54 -2.39 -35.42
CA GLU A 239 3.13 -2.07 -35.23
C GLU A 239 2.90 -0.58 -35.55
N ARG A 240 1.80 -0.26 -36.23
CA ARG A 240 1.31 1.11 -36.37
C ARG A 240 0.14 1.34 -35.44
N ARG A 241 0.31 2.30 -34.55
CA ARG A 241 -0.73 2.71 -33.59
C ARG A 241 -0.77 4.24 -33.46
N ASP A 242 -1.95 4.81 -33.53
CA ASP A 242 -2.19 6.26 -33.36
C ASP A 242 -1.27 7.14 -34.23
N GLY A 243 -1.05 6.74 -35.50
CA GLY A 243 -0.20 7.44 -36.45
C GLY A 243 1.31 7.24 -36.26
N GLN A 244 1.74 6.51 -35.24
CA GLN A 244 3.12 6.24 -34.90
C GLN A 244 3.50 4.77 -35.21
N ALA A 245 4.73 4.56 -35.71
CA ALA A 245 5.25 3.21 -35.94
C ALA A 245 6.21 2.81 -34.81
N TYR A 246 5.89 1.75 -34.13
CA TYR A 246 6.71 1.13 -33.08
C TYR A 246 7.41 -0.08 -33.63
N PHE A 247 8.64 -0.34 -33.20
CA PHE A 247 9.36 -1.54 -33.54
C PHE A 247 9.85 -2.28 -32.30
N PHE A 248 10.00 -3.58 -32.45
CA PHE A 248 10.62 -4.44 -31.46
C PHE A 248 11.55 -5.42 -32.19
N VAL A 249 12.81 -5.50 -31.74
CA VAL A 249 13.79 -6.46 -32.25
C VAL A 249 14.20 -7.38 -31.12
N MET A 250 14.37 -8.65 -31.46
CA MET A 250 14.86 -9.68 -30.55
C MET A 250 16.13 -10.33 -31.06
N VAL A 251 17.06 -10.58 -30.16
CA VAL A 251 18.33 -11.23 -30.43
C VAL A 251 18.74 -12.15 -29.29
N HIS A 252 19.48 -13.18 -29.61
CA HIS A 252 20.09 -14.12 -28.66
C HIS A 252 21.63 -14.02 -28.76
N PRO A 253 22.25 -13.16 -27.92
CA PRO A 253 23.71 -13.12 -27.89
C PRO A 253 24.23 -14.32 -27.08
N ARG A 254 24.79 -15.30 -27.78
CA ARG A 254 25.36 -16.52 -27.19
C ARG A 254 26.85 -16.35 -27.01
N LEU A 255 27.25 -15.89 -25.85
CA LEU A 255 28.66 -15.79 -25.46
C LEU A 255 28.88 -16.51 -24.12
N PRO A 256 29.98 -17.34 -24.04
CA PRO A 256 30.37 -17.90 -22.76
C PRO A 256 30.72 -16.75 -21.81
N ARG A 257 30.29 -16.86 -20.57
CA ARG A 257 30.68 -15.85 -19.54
C ARG A 257 32.17 -15.87 -19.31
N GLU A 258 32.79 -14.69 -19.24
CA GLU A 258 34.21 -14.55 -18.93
C GLU A 258 34.43 -14.63 -17.41
N PRO A 259 35.43 -15.37 -16.90
CA PRO A 259 35.82 -15.35 -15.49
C PRO A 259 36.17 -13.93 -15.02
N LYS A 260 35.85 -13.61 -13.77
CA LYS A 260 36.26 -12.34 -13.15
C LYS A 260 37.35 -12.57 -12.13
N ALA A 261 38.10 -11.49 -11.78
CA ALA A 261 38.98 -11.49 -10.63
C ALA A 261 38.13 -11.68 -9.36
N LEU A 262 38.55 -12.62 -8.50
CA LEU A 262 37.83 -12.90 -7.26
C LEU A 262 38.20 -11.86 -6.17
N PRO A 263 37.22 -11.36 -5.40
CA PRO A 263 37.45 -10.34 -4.38
C PRO A 263 38.26 -10.89 -3.19
N LYS A 264 39.09 -10.03 -2.60
CA LYS A 264 39.77 -10.28 -1.33
C LYS A 264 39.05 -9.64 -0.14
N HIS A 265 38.32 -8.54 -0.40
CA HIS A 265 37.46 -7.84 0.56
C HIS A 265 36.03 -7.86 0.05
N LEU A 266 35.21 -8.65 0.69
CA LEU A 266 33.79 -8.81 0.34
C LEU A 266 32.93 -8.05 1.36
N LEU A 267 32.04 -7.19 0.88
CA LEU A 267 31.01 -6.59 1.71
C LEU A 267 29.71 -7.40 1.52
N VAL A 268 29.15 -7.88 2.61
CA VAL A 268 27.84 -8.54 2.62
C VAL A 268 26.86 -7.67 3.37
N ALA A 269 25.86 -7.13 2.69
CA ALA A 269 24.71 -6.44 3.27
C ALA A 269 23.57 -7.46 3.38
N TRP A 270 23.12 -7.73 4.60
CA TRP A 270 22.14 -8.77 4.91
C TRP A 270 20.90 -8.16 5.54
N ASP A 271 19.78 -8.27 4.84
CA ASP A 271 18.47 -7.86 5.31
C ASP A 271 17.92 -8.89 6.31
N ALA A 272 17.69 -8.44 7.54
CA ALA A 272 17.13 -9.21 8.63
C ALA A 272 15.79 -8.64 9.13
N SER A 273 15.06 -7.90 8.28
CA SER A 273 13.71 -7.39 8.55
C SER A 273 12.69 -8.53 8.68
N ALA A 274 11.46 -8.19 9.03
CA ALA A 274 10.38 -9.18 9.14
C ALA A 274 10.03 -9.82 7.79
N SER A 275 10.14 -9.09 6.67
CA SER A 275 9.91 -9.62 5.32
C SER A 275 10.92 -10.70 4.92
N ALA A 276 12.12 -10.69 5.51
CA ALA A 276 13.13 -11.73 5.29
C ALA A 276 12.64 -13.15 5.64
N ARG A 277 11.57 -13.30 6.43
CA ARG A 277 10.91 -14.59 6.72
C ARG A 277 10.24 -15.21 5.49
N SER A 278 9.96 -14.42 4.47
CA SER A 278 9.39 -14.87 3.19
C SER A 278 10.45 -15.31 2.18
N ARG A 279 11.74 -15.08 2.47
CA ARG A 279 12.87 -15.49 1.63
C ARG A 279 13.31 -16.92 1.97
N ASP A 280 13.84 -17.64 1.00
CA ASP A 280 14.53 -18.92 1.20
C ASP A 280 15.96 -18.65 1.73
N LEU A 281 16.04 -18.32 3.03
CA LEU A 281 17.31 -18.00 3.69
C LEU A 281 18.31 -19.16 3.60
N LYS A 282 17.85 -20.41 3.61
CA LYS A 282 18.73 -21.56 3.47
C LYS A 282 19.42 -21.55 2.10
N ARG A 283 18.68 -21.32 1.05
CA ARG A 283 19.20 -21.25 -0.33
C ARG A 283 20.19 -20.11 -0.51
N GLU A 284 19.89 -18.93 0.09
CA GLU A 284 20.79 -17.78 0.07
C GLU A 284 22.09 -18.04 0.82
N LEU A 285 22.01 -18.67 2.02
CA LEU A 285 23.18 -19.08 2.80
C LEU A 285 24.01 -20.15 2.09
N ASP A 286 23.38 -21.14 1.50
CA ASP A 286 24.07 -22.20 0.73
C ASP A 286 24.83 -21.61 -0.47
N LEU A 287 24.23 -20.60 -1.16
CA LEU A 287 24.88 -19.89 -2.26
C LEU A 287 26.07 -19.05 -1.76
N LEU A 288 25.90 -18.30 -0.67
CA LEU A 288 26.98 -17.52 -0.05
C LEU A 288 28.14 -18.43 0.35
N GLU A 289 27.85 -19.52 1.03
CA GLU A 289 28.87 -20.48 1.45
C GLU A 289 29.62 -21.12 0.25
N ALA A 290 28.89 -21.51 -0.80
CA ALA A 290 29.47 -22.04 -2.03
C ALA A 290 30.39 -21.03 -2.71
N TYR A 291 30.00 -19.73 -2.70
CA TYR A 291 30.83 -18.66 -3.22
C TYR A 291 32.10 -18.46 -2.38
N LEU A 292 32.00 -18.42 -1.06
CA LEU A 292 33.15 -18.29 -0.15
C LEU A 292 34.13 -19.45 -0.27
N ARG A 293 33.67 -20.68 -0.51
CA ARG A 293 34.54 -21.82 -0.85
C ARG A 293 35.31 -21.58 -2.14
N ARG A 294 34.71 -20.94 -3.15
CA ARG A 294 35.41 -20.58 -4.41
C ARG A 294 36.42 -19.47 -4.21
N LEU A 295 36.19 -18.54 -3.29
CA LEU A 295 37.12 -17.48 -2.94
C LEU A 295 38.36 -18.01 -2.18
N GLY A 296 38.19 -19.08 -1.40
CA GLY A 296 39.24 -19.69 -0.58
C GLY A 296 39.63 -18.82 0.60
N THR A 297 40.35 -17.72 0.39
CA THR A 297 40.77 -16.79 1.44
C THR A 297 40.29 -15.37 1.12
N CYS A 298 39.47 -14.79 1.99
CA CYS A 298 39.02 -13.42 1.89
C CYS A 298 38.62 -12.85 3.25
N GLN A 299 38.42 -11.54 3.30
CA GLN A 299 37.84 -10.83 4.44
C GLN A 299 36.40 -10.46 4.08
N VAL A 300 35.44 -10.82 4.95
CA VAL A 300 34.04 -10.44 4.81
C VAL A 300 33.70 -9.36 5.83
N SER A 301 33.23 -8.20 5.36
CA SER A 301 32.59 -7.17 6.20
C SER A 301 31.09 -7.40 6.10
N LEU A 302 30.45 -7.72 7.23
CA LEU A 302 29.00 -7.96 7.31
C LEU A 302 28.29 -6.72 7.85
N ALA A 303 27.32 -6.23 7.08
CA ALA A 303 26.37 -5.19 7.45
C ALA A 303 24.98 -5.81 7.57
N VAL A 304 24.49 -5.99 8.78
CA VAL A 304 23.10 -6.43 9.03
C VAL A 304 22.20 -5.20 9.14
N PHE A 305 21.06 -5.20 8.48
CA PHE A 305 20.12 -4.08 8.54
C PHE A 305 18.64 -4.53 8.62
N ARG A 306 17.82 -3.63 9.14
CA ARG A 306 16.36 -3.70 9.22
C ARG A 306 15.79 -2.26 9.26
N ASN A 307 15.04 -1.88 10.31
CA ASN A 307 14.69 -0.46 10.57
C ASN A 307 15.92 0.41 10.88
N GLU A 308 17.02 -0.20 11.31
CA GLU A 308 18.33 0.39 11.53
C GLU A 308 19.43 -0.59 11.10
N ALA A 309 20.63 -0.08 10.83
CA ALA A 309 21.80 -0.90 10.55
C ALA A 309 22.56 -1.25 11.84
N GLU A 310 22.98 -2.49 11.96
CA GLU A 310 23.86 -2.91 13.05
C GLU A 310 25.32 -2.51 12.78
N PRO A 311 26.15 -2.38 13.81
CA PRO A 311 27.59 -2.16 13.65
C PRO A 311 28.22 -3.25 12.78
N LEU A 312 29.12 -2.84 11.89
CA LEU A 312 29.84 -3.75 10.99
C LEU A 312 30.59 -4.84 11.76
N ARG A 313 30.46 -6.08 11.29
CA ARG A 313 31.25 -7.23 11.78
C ARG A 313 32.19 -7.73 10.70
N THR A 314 33.38 -8.12 11.09
CA THR A 314 34.38 -8.65 10.17
C THR A 314 34.66 -10.13 10.43
N PHE A 315 34.59 -10.92 9.35
CA PHE A 315 34.95 -12.35 9.36
C PHE A 315 36.13 -12.60 8.44
N ARG A 316 37.07 -13.44 8.89
CA ARG A 316 38.18 -13.88 8.07
C ARG A 316 37.90 -15.30 7.58
N ILE A 317 37.75 -15.46 6.29
CA ILE A 317 37.55 -16.74 5.65
C ILE A 317 38.91 -17.30 5.25
N GLN A 318 39.24 -18.51 5.66
CA GLN A 318 40.45 -19.23 5.33
C GLN A 318 40.11 -20.61 4.79
N GLY A 319 40.65 -20.97 3.61
CA GLY A 319 40.34 -22.24 2.95
C GLY A 319 38.85 -22.43 2.64
N GLY A 320 38.08 -21.33 2.54
CA GLY A 320 36.67 -21.36 2.26
C GLY A 320 35.75 -21.71 3.46
N ASP A 321 36.33 -21.73 4.69
CA ASP A 321 35.56 -22.01 5.91
C ASP A 321 34.68 -20.80 6.32
N ALA A 322 33.39 -20.92 6.13
CA ALA A 322 32.38 -19.89 6.42
C ALA A 322 31.49 -20.22 7.64
N ARG A 323 31.84 -21.26 8.43
CA ARG A 323 30.96 -21.75 9.51
C ARG A 323 30.56 -20.69 10.52
N ASP A 324 31.50 -19.85 10.94
CA ASP A 324 31.21 -18.79 11.93
C ASP A 324 30.28 -17.71 11.37
N LEU A 325 30.49 -17.30 10.10
CA LEU A 325 29.59 -16.37 9.43
C LEU A 325 28.19 -16.96 9.26
N ARG A 326 28.11 -18.22 8.78
CA ARG A 326 26.84 -18.93 8.60
C ARG A 326 26.07 -19.03 9.91
N LYS A 327 26.73 -19.51 10.98
CA LYS A 327 26.14 -19.62 12.32
C LYS A 327 25.61 -18.27 12.82
N HIS A 328 26.35 -17.19 12.54
CA HIS A 328 25.92 -15.84 12.93
C HIS A 328 24.65 -15.42 12.17
N LEU A 329 24.63 -15.61 10.83
CA LEU A 329 23.48 -15.26 10.00
C LEU A 329 22.23 -16.09 10.32
N GLU A 330 22.38 -17.39 10.59
CA GLU A 330 21.28 -18.28 11.01
C GLU A 330 20.69 -17.89 12.37
N ALA A 331 21.49 -17.29 13.25
CA ALA A 331 21.03 -16.85 14.57
C ALA A 331 20.35 -15.48 14.56
N LEU A 332 20.34 -14.74 13.43
CA LEU A 332 19.72 -13.42 13.36
C LEU A 332 18.19 -13.54 13.40
N PRO A 333 17.52 -12.83 14.32
CA PRO A 333 16.07 -12.74 14.29
C PRO A 333 15.62 -11.86 13.10
N GLN A 334 14.64 -12.36 12.34
CA GLN A 334 13.98 -11.57 11.28
C GLN A 334 12.85 -10.77 11.93
N ASP A 335 13.08 -9.48 12.19
CA ASP A 335 12.19 -8.62 12.97
C ASP A 335 12.40 -7.14 12.65
N GLY A 336 11.33 -6.35 12.68
CA GLY A 336 11.32 -4.95 12.31
C GLY A 336 11.13 -4.72 10.82
N ALA A 337 10.93 -3.47 10.44
CA ALA A 337 10.72 -3.07 9.05
C ALA A 337 12.03 -2.98 8.25
N THR A 338 11.91 -2.89 6.94
CA THR A 338 13.03 -2.74 6.01
C THR A 338 13.27 -1.25 5.75
N ARG A 339 14.48 -0.77 6.11
CA ARG A 339 14.95 0.57 5.80
C ARG A 339 16.29 0.50 5.06
N LEU A 340 16.22 0.57 3.74
CA LEU A 340 17.45 0.54 2.91
C LEU A 340 18.36 1.75 3.17
N GLY A 341 17.77 2.93 3.41
CA GLY A 341 18.53 4.14 3.75
C GLY A 341 19.26 4.10 5.10
N ALA A 342 19.09 3.04 5.90
CA ALA A 342 19.94 2.79 7.07
C ALA A 342 21.37 2.36 6.68
N LEU A 343 21.56 1.90 5.42
CA LEU A 343 22.85 1.47 4.90
C LEU A 343 23.67 2.67 4.37
N ASP A 344 24.55 3.22 5.20
CA ASP A 344 25.59 4.13 4.75
C ASP A 344 26.95 3.42 4.78
N LEU A 345 27.26 2.74 3.70
CA LEU A 345 28.44 1.88 3.53
C LEU A 345 29.48 2.48 2.57
N LYS A 346 29.31 3.73 2.13
CA LYS A 346 30.16 4.38 1.13
C LYS A 346 31.65 4.34 1.50
N GLY A 347 31.98 4.44 2.78
CA GLY A 347 33.36 4.42 3.29
C GLY A 347 33.95 3.03 3.53
N VAL A 348 33.18 1.95 3.33
CA VAL A 348 33.64 0.58 3.59
C VAL A 348 34.53 0.10 2.44
N LYS A 349 35.70 -0.40 2.76
CA LYS A 349 36.60 -1.01 1.76
C LYS A 349 36.00 -2.34 1.28
N ALA A 350 35.71 -2.43 0.01
CA ALA A 350 35.20 -3.63 -0.64
C ALA A 350 35.72 -3.72 -2.08
N ASP A 351 36.08 -4.93 -2.51
CA ASP A 351 36.32 -5.25 -3.93
C ASP A 351 35.03 -5.66 -4.62
N GLU A 352 34.04 -6.12 -3.86
CA GLU A 352 32.71 -6.53 -4.31
C GLU A 352 31.71 -6.45 -3.16
N THR A 353 30.45 -6.12 -3.49
CA THR A 353 29.32 -6.08 -2.56
C THR A 353 28.26 -7.12 -2.93
N LEU A 354 27.80 -7.90 -1.95
CA LEU A 354 26.61 -8.74 -2.06
C LEU A 354 25.50 -8.15 -1.19
N LEU A 355 24.36 -7.86 -1.80
CA LEU A 355 23.15 -7.41 -1.11
C LEU A 355 22.11 -8.52 -1.12
N PHE A 356 21.80 -9.09 0.04
CA PHE A 356 20.71 -10.05 0.22
C PHE A 356 19.49 -9.34 0.78
N SER A 357 18.46 -9.11 -0.07
CA SER A 357 17.23 -8.40 0.31
C SER A 357 16.13 -8.65 -0.74
N ASP A 358 14.87 -8.46 -0.36
CA ASP A 358 13.76 -8.33 -1.32
C ASP A 358 13.68 -6.93 -1.95
N GLY A 359 14.41 -5.95 -1.40
CA GLY A 359 14.44 -4.58 -1.89
C GLY A 359 13.19 -3.75 -1.59
N VAL A 360 12.20 -4.29 -0.87
CA VAL A 360 10.97 -3.59 -0.50
C VAL A 360 11.23 -2.68 0.69
N ASN A 361 11.39 -1.38 0.47
CA ASN A 361 11.59 -0.40 1.54
C ASN A 361 10.25 -0.04 2.18
N THR A 362 10.05 -0.42 3.44
CA THR A 362 8.79 -0.25 4.16
C THR A 362 8.84 0.83 5.25
N PHE A 363 10.05 1.35 5.55
CA PHE A 363 10.23 2.26 6.68
C PHE A 363 11.32 3.30 6.43
N GLY A 364 10.96 4.58 6.48
CA GLY A 364 11.88 5.68 6.30
C GLY A 364 12.47 5.79 4.88
N PRO A 365 13.41 6.73 4.66
CA PRO A 365 14.03 6.89 3.35
C PRO A 365 14.73 5.63 2.86
N GLY A 366 14.60 5.33 1.56
CA GLY A 366 15.09 4.10 0.92
C GLY A 366 16.46 4.23 0.22
N GLU A 367 17.13 5.37 0.25
CA GLU A 367 18.39 5.59 -0.46
C GLU A 367 19.59 4.98 0.28
N ALA A 368 19.98 3.77 -0.08
CA ALA A 368 21.18 3.13 0.42
C ALA A 368 22.45 3.65 -0.27
N ARG A 369 23.53 3.79 0.50
CA ARG A 369 24.86 4.22 0.02
C ARG A 369 25.84 3.08 0.10
N PHE A 370 26.31 2.61 -1.06
CA PHE A 370 27.30 1.54 -1.18
C PHE A 370 28.65 2.06 -1.65
N PRO A 371 29.77 1.31 -1.43
CA PRO A 371 31.07 1.62 -2.03
C PRO A 371 31.01 1.56 -3.56
N GLU A 372 31.99 2.17 -4.21
CA GLU A 372 32.17 2.11 -5.67
C GLU A 372 32.78 0.76 -6.13
N ALA A 373 32.18 -0.32 -5.68
CA ALA A 373 32.55 -1.68 -6.06
C ALA A 373 31.38 -2.35 -6.78
N PRO A 374 31.64 -3.33 -7.65
CA PRO A 374 30.55 -4.10 -8.26
C PRO A 374 29.59 -4.65 -7.20
N LEU A 375 28.27 -4.47 -7.42
CA LEU A 375 27.25 -4.92 -6.50
C LEU A 375 26.42 -6.03 -7.15
N LEU A 376 26.33 -7.16 -6.46
CA LEU A 376 25.41 -8.22 -6.82
C LEU A 376 24.24 -8.22 -5.83
N ALA A 377 23.06 -7.86 -6.31
CA ALA A 377 21.84 -7.95 -5.54
C ALA A 377 21.26 -9.36 -5.67
N ILE A 378 20.87 -9.98 -4.57
CA ILE A 378 20.44 -11.38 -4.52
C ILE A 378 19.12 -11.45 -3.75
N SER A 379 18.11 -12.10 -4.35
CA SER A 379 16.83 -12.31 -3.69
C SER A 379 16.25 -13.67 -4.02
N SER A 380 15.76 -14.35 -3.00
CA SER A 380 14.94 -15.55 -3.10
C SER A 380 13.45 -15.26 -2.86
N ALA A 381 13.09 -14.00 -2.61
CA ALA A 381 11.71 -13.60 -2.33
C ALA A 381 10.84 -13.69 -3.59
N LEU A 382 9.57 -14.05 -3.40
CA LEU A 382 8.54 -13.98 -4.42
C LEU A 382 8.05 -12.54 -4.62
N VAL A 383 7.86 -11.82 -3.52
CA VAL A 383 7.53 -10.40 -3.50
C VAL A 383 8.82 -9.62 -3.36
N ALA A 384 9.26 -8.93 -4.43
CA ALA A 384 10.52 -8.20 -4.44
C ALA A 384 10.47 -6.97 -5.37
N GLU A 385 11.20 -5.93 -5.01
CA GLU A 385 11.40 -4.76 -5.87
C GLU A 385 12.49 -5.05 -6.93
N HIS A 386 12.14 -5.92 -7.89
CA HIS A 386 13.05 -6.39 -8.94
C HIS A 386 13.73 -5.25 -9.70
N GLY A 387 13.01 -4.14 -9.96
CA GLY A 387 13.53 -2.94 -10.63
C GLY A 387 14.65 -2.28 -9.84
N LEU A 388 14.43 -2.06 -8.53
CA LEU A 388 15.43 -1.47 -7.64
C LEU A 388 16.67 -2.36 -7.50
N LEU A 389 16.48 -3.66 -7.24
CA LEU A 389 17.58 -4.61 -7.08
C LEU A 389 18.44 -4.70 -8.35
N ARG A 390 17.80 -4.69 -9.52
CA ARG A 390 18.49 -4.64 -10.82
C ARG A 390 19.27 -3.34 -10.98
N THR A 391 18.66 -2.20 -10.67
CA THR A 391 19.31 -0.89 -10.75
C THR A 391 20.53 -0.80 -9.86
N LEU A 392 20.43 -1.27 -8.62
CA LEU A 392 21.56 -1.31 -7.68
C LEU A 392 22.70 -2.17 -8.19
N GLY A 393 22.40 -3.34 -8.78
CA GLY A 393 23.40 -4.25 -9.34
C GLY A 393 24.03 -3.72 -10.63
N GLU A 394 23.21 -3.51 -11.67
CA GLU A 394 23.68 -3.13 -13.00
C GLU A 394 24.33 -1.74 -13.01
N GLY A 395 23.82 -0.80 -12.24
CA GLY A 395 24.37 0.57 -12.13
C GLY A 395 25.76 0.62 -11.50
N ARG A 396 26.20 -0.45 -10.85
CA ARG A 396 27.54 -0.59 -10.25
C ARG A 396 28.41 -1.67 -10.92
N GLY A 397 28.09 -2.08 -12.14
CA GLY A 397 28.86 -3.04 -12.90
C GLY A 397 28.74 -4.49 -12.42
N GLY A 398 27.78 -4.77 -11.54
CA GLY A 398 27.37 -6.12 -11.14
C GLY A 398 26.07 -6.55 -11.80
N GLU A 399 25.24 -7.30 -11.10
CA GLU A 399 23.97 -7.81 -11.63
C GLU A 399 22.97 -8.17 -10.50
N TYR A 400 21.69 -8.32 -10.86
CA TYR A 400 20.66 -8.83 -9.97
C TYR A 400 20.49 -10.35 -10.17
N LEU A 401 20.57 -11.13 -9.11
CA LEU A 401 20.37 -12.59 -9.09
C LEU A 401 19.01 -12.92 -8.45
N ASN A 402 17.99 -13.10 -9.29
CA ASN A 402 16.70 -13.61 -8.85
C ASN A 402 16.76 -15.14 -8.72
N LEU A 403 16.84 -15.64 -7.49
CA LEU A 403 16.95 -17.06 -7.22
C LEU A 403 15.68 -17.85 -7.53
N GLN A 404 14.52 -17.19 -7.73
CA GLN A 404 13.32 -17.83 -8.23
C GLN A 404 13.51 -18.33 -9.68
N ASN A 405 14.31 -17.64 -10.46
CA ASN A 405 14.54 -17.91 -11.88
C ASN A 405 15.87 -18.65 -12.17
N LEU A 406 16.80 -18.75 -11.21
CA LEU A 406 18.14 -19.30 -11.41
C LEU A 406 18.32 -20.58 -10.58
N SER A 407 18.92 -21.59 -11.12
CA SER A 407 19.43 -22.72 -10.34
C SER A 407 20.62 -22.29 -9.46
N HIS A 408 20.98 -23.12 -8.50
CA HIS A 408 22.13 -22.86 -7.63
C HIS A 408 23.44 -22.70 -8.43
N ASP A 409 23.66 -23.57 -9.41
CA ASP A 409 24.88 -23.56 -10.25
C ASP A 409 24.94 -22.32 -11.17
N GLU A 410 23.79 -21.90 -11.73
CA GLU A 410 23.72 -20.67 -12.52
C GLU A 410 24.00 -19.44 -11.69
N ALA A 411 23.44 -19.35 -10.47
CA ALA A 411 23.69 -18.26 -9.55
C ALA A 411 25.18 -18.23 -9.10
N LEU A 412 25.77 -19.39 -8.79
CA LEU A 412 27.20 -19.48 -8.44
C LEU A 412 28.10 -19.11 -9.61
N LYS A 413 27.74 -19.54 -10.83
CA LYS A 413 28.46 -19.14 -12.06
C LYS A 413 28.40 -17.63 -12.29
N ALA A 414 27.24 -17.02 -12.01
CA ALA A 414 27.09 -15.57 -12.09
C ALA A 414 27.99 -14.84 -11.06
N LEU A 415 28.08 -15.36 -9.84
CA LEU A 415 28.98 -14.80 -8.80
C LEU A 415 30.46 -14.88 -9.17
N THR A 416 30.87 -15.80 -10.03
CA THR A 416 32.28 -16.06 -10.39
C THR A 416 32.68 -15.55 -11.77
N SER A 417 31.77 -14.93 -12.51
CA SER A 417 32.01 -14.49 -13.88
C SER A 417 31.54 -13.05 -14.12
N ARG A 418 32.05 -12.42 -15.18
CA ARG A 418 31.57 -11.12 -15.62
C ARG A 418 30.21 -11.23 -16.28
N PRO A 419 29.26 -10.33 -16.01
CA PRO A 419 27.99 -10.32 -16.70
C PRO A 419 28.17 -9.94 -18.17
N LEU A 420 27.50 -10.65 -19.06
CA LEU A 420 27.31 -10.20 -20.45
C LEU A 420 26.35 -9.01 -20.44
N ALA A 421 26.71 -7.94 -21.11
CA ALA A 421 25.89 -6.73 -21.15
C ALA A 421 25.58 -6.28 -22.58
N PHE A 422 24.42 -5.66 -22.74
CA PHE A 422 24.08 -4.83 -23.89
C PHE A 422 24.84 -3.50 -23.74
N LEU A 423 25.79 -3.25 -24.66
CA LEU A 423 26.70 -2.12 -24.55
C LEU A 423 26.15 -0.85 -25.20
N ARG A 424 25.53 -0.98 -26.37
CA ARG A 424 24.95 0.14 -27.10
C ARG A 424 24.13 -0.32 -28.30
N ALA A 425 23.22 0.54 -28.74
CA ALA A 425 22.61 0.51 -30.05
C ALA A 425 23.25 1.58 -30.95
N ALA A 426 23.53 1.24 -32.20
CA ALA A 426 23.99 2.17 -33.21
C ALA A 426 22.91 2.31 -34.32
N TYR A 427 22.41 3.53 -34.50
CA TYR A 427 21.34 3.87 -35.46
C TYR A 427 21.36 5.35 -35.82
N GLY A 428 20.69 5.73 -36.90
CA GLY A 428 20.47 7.12 -37.27
C GLY A 428 19.43 7.78 -36.35
N SER A 429 19.78 8.86 -35.67
CA SER A 429 18.86 9.56 -34.75
C SER A 429 17.64 10.20 -35.43
N LYS A 430 17.70 10.37 -36.74
CA LYS A 430 16.59 10.82 -37.59
C LYS A 430 15.63 9.68 -37.93
N ASP A 431 16.12 8.44 -37.90
CA ASP A 431 15.40 7.25 -38.35
C ASP A 431 14.67 6.56 -37.19
N LEU A 432 15.31 6.52 -36.01
CA LEU A 432 14.77 5.93 -34.79
C LEU A 432 14.74 6.90 -33.62
N GLY A 433 13.78 6.73 -32.73
CA GLY A 433 13.65 7.49 -31.49
C GLY A 433 13.23 6.63 -30.33
N GLU A 434 13.45 7.14 -29.12
CA GLU A 434 13.06 6.50 -27.85
C GLU A 434 13.37 5.02 -27.77
N VAL A 435 14.59 4.67 -28.14
CA VAL A 435 15.07 3.29 -28.16
C VAL A 435 15.36 2.81 -26.74
N VAL A 436 14.71 1.74 -26.31
CA VAL A 436 14.77 1.16 -24.96
C VAL A 436 14.97 -0.36 -25.02
N PRO A 437 15.71 -0.97 -24.04
CA PRO A 437 16.40 -0.36 -22.94
C PRO A 437 17.66 0.41 -23.36
N SER A 438 18.09 1.32 -22.48
CA SER A 438 19.36 2.01 -22.57
C SER A 438 20.55 1.04 -22.35
N ALA A 439 21.76 1.49 -22.67
CA ALA A 439 22.99 0.71 -22.53
C ALA A 439 23.25 0.28 -21.05
N GLY A 440 24.07 -0.76 -20.89
CA GLY A 440 24.50 -1.27 -19.58
C GLY A 440 23.66 -2.41 -19.02
N ARG A 441 22.61 -2.85 -19.72
CA ARG A 441 21.74 -3.93 -19.24
C ARG A 441 22.41 -5.30 -19.32
N VAL A 442 22.33 -6.04 -18.23
CA VAL A 442 22.83 -7.43 -18.18
C VAL A 442 21.91 -8.34 -19.00
N VAL A 443 22.54 -9.22 -19.79
CA VAL A 443 21.86 -10.13 -20.70
C VAL A 443 22.13 -11.57 -20.28
N ARG A 444 21.06 -12.32 -19.99
CA ARG A 444 21.15 -13.72 -19.57
C ARG A 444 20.44 -14.70 -20.51
N GLY A 445 19.74 -14.19 -21.47
CA GLY A 445 18.94 -14.97 -22.41
C GLY A 445 18.53 -14.15 -23.62
N PRO A 446 17.28 -14.27 -24.10
CA PRO A 446 16.76 -13.42 -25.15
C PRO A 446 16.89 -11.96 -24.72
N PHE A 447 17.32 -11.12 -25.65
CA PHE A 447 17.37 -9.68 -25.43
C PHE A 447 16.46 -8.99 -26.44
N GLY A 448 15.48 -8.27 -25.94
CA GLY A 448 14.59 -7.47 -26.73
C GLY A 448 14.93 -5.99 -26.62
N LEU A 449 14.82 -5.25 -27.72
CA LEU A 449 14.95 -3.79 -27.75
C LEU A 449 13.78 -3.23 -28.55
N ALA A 450 13.19 -2.17 -28.06
CA ALA A 450 12.03 -1.51 -28.69
C ALA A 450 12.35 -0.05 -28.97
N GLY A 451 11.56 0.57 -29.83
CA GLY A 451 11.68 2.01 -30.11
C GLY A 451 10.60 2.50 -31.05
N ILE A 452 10.73 3.76 -31.43
CA ILE A 452 9.85 4.45 -32.38
C ILE A 452 10.57 4.61 -33.70
N LEU A 453 9.92 4.17 -34.78
CA LEU A 453 10.40 4.32 -36.14
C LEU A 453 9.89 5.67 -36.69
N LYS A 454 10.83 6.57 -36.98
CA LYS A 454 10.54 7.94 -37.48
C LYS A 454 10.61 8.03 -39.01
N ALA A 455 11.35 7.10 -39.65
CA ALA A 455 11.50 6.99 -41.08
C ALA A 455 10.73 5.76 -41.62
N PRO A 456 10.51 5.63 -42.94
CA PRO A 456 9.89 4.44 -43.53
C PRO A 456 10.69 3.16 -43.29
N SER A 457 12.01 3.25 -43.18
CA SER A 457 12.91 2.15 -42.81
C SER A 457 14.11 2.69 -42.02
N ALA A 458 14.74 1.80 -41.25
CA ALA A 458 15.92 2.13 -40.44
C ALA A 458 16.84 0.91 -40.31
N ARG A 459 18.14 1.18 -40.14
CA ARG A 459 19.14 0.17 -39.79
C ARG A 459 19.58 0.33 -38.35
N LEU A 460 19.50 -0.76 -37.58
CA LEU A 460 19.83 -0.80 -36.16
C LEU A 460 20.90 -1.87 -35.92
N THR A 461 22.02 -1.50 -35.29
CA THR A 461 23.07 -2.46 -34.89
C THR A 461 23.20 -2.48 -33.37
N LEU A 462 23.04 -3.68 -32.76
CA LEU A 462 23.20 -3.90 -31.34
C LEU A 462 24.60 -4.47 -31.04
N HIS A 463 25.21 -3.99 -29.97
CA HIS A 463 26.53 -4.41 -29.51
C HIS A 463 26.44 -5.02 -28.11
N PHE A 464 27.02 -6.20 -27.94
CA PHE A 464 27.06 -6.93 -26.67
C PHE A 464 28.48 -7.32 -26.30
N GLY A 465 28.79 -7.42 -25.02
CA GLY A 465 30.12 -7.77 -24.58
C GLY A 465 30.31 -7.74 -23.06
N PHE A 466 31.57 -7.69 -22.65
CA PHE A 466 31.97 -7.68 -21.25
C PHE A 466 32.72 -6.36 -20.92
N GLY A 467 32.30 -5.66 -19.86
CA GLY A 467 32.79 -4.31 -19.61
C GLY A 467 32.53 -3.38 -20.79
N ALA A 468 33.55 -2.73 -21.31
CA ALA A 468 33.45 -1.85 -22.49
C ALA A 468 33.73 -2.56 -23.83
N THR A 469 34.11 -3.84 -23.82
CA THR A 469 34.59 -4.57 -25.01
C THR A 469 33.44 -5.29 -25.71
N SER A 470 33.11 -4.85 -26.94
CA SER A 470 32.13 -5.54 -27.78
C SER A 470 32.67 -6.90 -28.28
N ARG A 471 31.88 -7.97 -28.10
CA ARG A 471 32.20 -9.33 -28.49
C ARG A 471 31.21 -9.91 -29.49
N PHE A 472 30.01 -9.34 -29.56
CA PHE A 472 28.95 -9.77 -30.44
C PHE A 472 28.18 -8.59 -30.97
N THR A 473 27.84 -8.61 -32.25
CA THR A 473 27.01 -7.58 -32.86
C THR A 473 25.94 -8.23 -33.74
N ARG A 474 24.75 -7.62 -33.75
CA ARG A 474 23.66 -8.00 -34.64
C ARG A 474 23.04 -6.76 -35.28
N THR A 475 22.85 -6.79 -36.60
CA THR A 475 22.21 -5.72 -37.37
C THR A 475 20.82 -6.17 -37.82
N PHE A 476 19.88 -5.23 -37.72
CA PHE A 476 18.50 -5.35 -38.15
C PHE A 476 18.17 -4.26 -39.16
N ASP A 477 17.47 -4.63 -40.23
CA ASP A 477 16.79 -3.71 -41.14
C ASP A 477 15.32 -3.71 -40.75
N ILE A 478 14.78 -2.55 -40.35
CA ILE A 478 13.43 -2.33 -39.82
C ILE A 478 12.64 -1.60 -40.89
N ASP A 479 11.51 -2.11 -41.32
CA ASP A 479 10.65 -1.54 -42.33
C ASP A 479 9.22 -1.36 -41.85
N ALA A 480 8.70 -0.12 -41.89
CA ALA A 480 7.34 0.22 -41.50
C ALA A 480 6.25 -0.47 -42.36
N GLY A 481 6.63 -0.92 -43.59
CA GLY A 481 5.73 -1.67 -44.47
C GLY A 481 5.45 -3.09 -43.99
N GLN A 482 6.28 -3.65 -43.10
CA GLN A 482 6.15 -4.99 -42.53
C GLN A 482 5.34 -5.02 -41.23
N ALA A 483 4.49 -4.03 -40.99
CA ALA A 483 3.68 -3.97 -39.78
C ALA A 483 2.80 -5.22 -39.59
N ALA A 484 2.97 -5.91 -38.46
CA ALA A 484 2.18 -7.06 -38.06
C ALA A 484 0.89 -6.62 -37.36
N VAL A 485 -0.23 -7.26 -37.67
CA VAL A 485 -1.54 -6.89 -37.14
C VAL A 485 -1.77 -7.36 -35.69
N ASP A 486 -1.02 -8.38 -35.23
CA ASP A 486 -1.31 -9.07 -33.96
C ASP A 486 -0.22 -8.98 -32.88
N ALA A 487 0.84 -8.19 -33.04
CA ALA A 487 1.90 -8.07 -32.06
C ALA A 487 1.75 -6.76 -31.25
N PRO A 488 1.71 -6.80 -29.90
CA PRO A 488 1.50 -5.62 -29.07
C PRO A 488 2.81 -4.81 -28.89
N VAL A 489 3.42 -4.39 -30.01
CA VAL A 489 4.76 -3.78 -30.03
C VAL A 489 4.80 -2.45 -29.29
N ALA A 490 3.79 -1.61 -29.47
CA ALA A 490 3.65 -0.33 -28.75
C ALA A 490 3.61 -0.55 -27.23
N ARG A 491 2.94 -1.60 -26.76
CA ARG A 491 2.87 -1.93 -25.35
C ARG A 491 4.20 -2.49 -24.81
N LEU A 492 4.87 -3.34 -25.58
CA LEU A 492 6.22 -3.83 -25.26
C LEU A 492 7.23 -2.68 -25.14
N TRP A 493 7.15 -1.71 -26.05
CA TRP A 493 7.94 -0.48 -25.95
C TRP A 493 7.61 0.26 -24.66
N ALA A 494 6.33 0.46 -24.35
CA ALA A 494 5.90 1.18 -23.15
C ALA A 494 6.32 0.47 -21.86
N GLN A 495 6.26 -0.86 -21.79
CA GLN A 495 6.74 -1.65 -20.64
C GLN A 495 8.25 -1.46 -20.41
N ARG A 496 9.06 -1.44 -21.48
CA ARG A 496 10.50 -1.20 -21.39
C ARG A 496 10.83 0.24 -21.00
N LYS A 497 10.07 1.19 -21.55
CA LYS A 497 10.19 2.61 -21.17
C LYS A 497 9.80 2.81 -19.70
N LEU A 498 8.74 2.15 -19.24
CA LEU A 498 8.34 2.15 -17.84
C LEU A 498 9.45 1.63 -16.93
N ALA A 499 10.07 0.49 -17.28
CA ALA A 499 11.19 -0.06 -16.52
C ALA A 499 12.40 0.88 -16.41
N GLU A 500 12.61 1.77 -17.39
CA GLU A 500 13.63 2.82 -17.31
C GLU A 500 13.19 3.99 -16.43
N LEU A 501 11.94 4.43 -16.55
CA LEU A 501 11.40 5.51 -15.72
C LEU A 501 11.35 5.12 -14.24
N GLU A 502 11.07 3.85 -13.95
CA GLU A 502 11.04 3.30 -12.59
C GLU A 502 12.42 3.25 -11.90
N LEU A 503 13.53 3.52 -12.61
CA LEU A 503 14.86 3.67 -12.00
C LEU A 503 14.94 4.87 -11.04
N ASP A 504 14.15 5.91 -11.31
CA ASP A 504 13.96 7.06 -10.43
C ASP A 504 12.47 7.41 -10.38
N LYS A 505 11.74 6.64 -9.57
CA LYS A 505 10.28 6.73 -9.45
C LYS A 505 9.79 8.11 -9.01
N THR A 506 10.52 8.73 -8.10
CA THR A 506 10.14 10.04 -7.54
C THR A 506 10.22 11.13 -8.60
N ARG A 507 11.34 11.20 -9.31
CA ARG A 507 11.56 12.19 -10.36
C ARG A 507 10.63 11.98 -11.55
N ASN A 508 10.35 10.73 -11.89
CA ASN A 508 9.60 10.34 -13.08
C ASN A 508 8.12 10.06 -12.84
N ALA A 509 7.57 10.35 -11.66
CA ALA A 509 6.20 9.98 -11.26
C ALA A 509 5.14 10.39 -12.28
N GLN A 510 5.22 11.63 -12.79
CA GLN A 510 4.28 12.14 -13.80
C GLN A 510 4.43 11.40 -15.15
N ALA A 511 5.68 11.14 -15.58
CA ALA A 511 5.94 10.42 -16.83
C ALA A 511 5.47 8.95 -16.74
N ILE A 512 5.64 8.28 -15.57
CA ILE A 512 5.14 6.93 -15.29
C ILE A 512 3.62 6.90 -15.41
N THR A 513 2.93 7.86 -14.80
CA THR A 513 1.47 7.96 -14.85
C THR A 513 0.98 8.21 -16.29
N ALA A 514 1.57 9.16 -16.98
CA ALA A 514 1.20 9.47 -18.37
C ALA A 514 1.42 8.30 -19.32
N LEU A 515 2.56 7.60 -19.20
CA LEU A 515 2.85 6.41 -19.98
C LEU A 515 1.86 5.28 -19.70
N GLY A 516 1.52 5.06 -18.43
CA GLY A 516 0.53 4.07 -18.01
C GLY A 516 -0.84 4.34 -18.63
N GLN A 517 -1.31 5.60 -18.59
CA GLN A 517 -2.58 6.01 -19.19
C GLN A 517 -2.59 5.87 -20.72
N ALA A 518 -1.50 6.27 -21.41
CA ALA A 518 -1.42 6.22 -22.86
C ALA A 518 -1.39 4.78 -23.42
N HIS A 519 -0.75 3.84 -22.71
CA HIS A 519 -0.54 2.49 -23.19
C HIS A 519 -1.32 1.40 -22.45
N GLY A 520 -2.22 1.78 -21.54
CA GLY A 520 -3.05 0.83 -20.82
C GLY A 520 -2.30 -0.03 -19.80
N LEU A 521 -1.27 0.55 -19.13
CA LEU A 521 -0.43 -0.18 -18.16
C LEU A 521 -0.82 0.19 -16.73
N VAL A 522 -0.86 -0.80 -15.86
CA VAL A 522 -0.97 -0.61 -14.41
C VAL A 522 0.42 -0.37 -13.84
N THR A 523 0.62 0.83 -13.30
CA THR A 523 1.90 1.30 -12.75
C THR A 523 1.74 1.70 -11.29
N GLU A 524 2.76 2.22 -10.67
CA GLU A 524 2.63 2.80 -9.33
C GLU A 524 1.73 4.05 -9.30
N GLY A 525 1.61 4.77 -10.42
CA GLY A 525 0.75 5.95 -10.58
C GLY A 525 -0.60 5.69 -11.21
N THR A 526 -0.88 4.47 -11.69
CA THR A 526 -2.13 4.14 -12.39
C THR A 526 -2.78 2.87 -11.85
N SER A 527 -4.10 2.77 -12.02
CA SER A 527 -4.94 1.63 -11.68
C SER A 527 -5.91 1.31 -12.82
N LEU A 528 -6.50 0.12 -12.81
CA LEU A 528 -7.64 -0.22 -13.65
C LEU A 528 -8.92 -0.15 -12.81
N ILE A 529 -9.90 0.63 -13.25
CA ILE A 529 -11.20 0.75 -12.59
C ILE A 529 -12.32 0.30 -13.51
N VAL A 530 -13.23 -0.49 -12.96
CA VAL A 530 -14.50 -0.88 -13.60
C VAL A 530 -15.61 -0.09 -12.93
N LEU A 531 -16.38 0.67 -13.70
CA LEU A 531 -17.57 1.40 -13.23
C LEU A 531 -18.79 0.98 -14.03
N ASP A 532 -19.97 1.04 -13.38
CA ASP A 532 -21.24 0.63 -14.01
C ASP A 532 -21.86 1.77 -14.83
N ASP A 533 -21.96 2.97 -14.27
CA ASP A 533 -22.74 4.09 -14.85
C ASP A 533 -21.83 5.16 -15.47
N VAL A 534 -22.23 5.69 -16.62
CA VAL A 534 -21.59 6.87 -17.28
C VAL A 534 -21.55 8.07 -16.33
N ALA A 535 -22.56 8.27 -15.50
CA ALA A 535 -22.60 9.36 -14.53
C ALA A 535 -21.42 9.30 -13.54
N ASP A 536 -20.95 8.11 -13.17
CA ASP A 536 -19.77 7.95 -12.32
C ASP A 536 -18.48 8.29 -13.08
N TYR A 537 -18.34 7.89 -14.34
CA TYR A 537 -17.21 8.33 -15.18
C TYR A 537 -17.16 9.86 -15.30
N VAL A 538 -18.32 10.52 -15.49
CA VAL A 538 -18.42 11.99 -15.53
C VAL A 538 -18.06 12.61 -14.19
N ARG A 539 -18.66 12.13 -13.09
CA ARG A 539 -18.45 12.65 -11.74
C ARG A 539 -16.97 12.64 -11.32
N TYR A 540 -16.26 11.55 -11.64
CA TYR A 540 -14.86 11.41 -11.31
C TYR A 540 -13.93 11.85 -12.44
N ARG A 541 -14.48 12.33 -13.58
CA ARG A 541 -13.70 12.71 -14.77
C ARG A 541 -12.74 11.61 -15.21
N ILE A 542 -13.26 10.38 -15.26
CA ILE A 542 -12.57 9.19 -15.74
C ILE A 542 -13.04 8.93 -17.16
N ALA A 543 -12.11 8.79 -18.10
CA ALA A 543 -12.44 8.47 -19.47
C ALA A 543 -13.01 7.05 -19.55
N PRO A 544 -14.26 6.85 -20.02
CA PRO A 544 -14.88 5.55 -20.06
C PRO A 544 -14.36 4.69 -21.24
N PRO A 545 -14.73 3.40 -21.31
CA PRO A 545 -14.58 2.60 -22.52
C PRO A 545 -15.21 3.28 -23.74
N GLU A 546 -14.74 2.91 -24.95
CA GLU A 546 -15.13 3.56 -26.21
C GLU A 546 -16.65 3.62 -26.43
N GLU A 547 -17.35 2.56 -26.04
CA GLU A 547 -18.82 2.45 -26.15
C GLU A 547 -19.60 3.53 -25.38
N LEU A 548 -19.00 4.13 -24.35
CA LEU A 548 -19.62 5.14 -23.49
C LEU A 548 -19.03 6.55 -23.74
N ARG A 549 -18.05 6.69 -24.62
CA ARG A 549 -17.29 7.92 -24.83
C ARG A 549 -18.14 9.09 -25.28
N ALA A 550 -19.00 8.88 -26.27
CA ALA A 550 -19.84 9.95 -26.85
C ALA A 550 -20.80 10.59 -25.82
N GLU A 551 -21.39 9.77 -24.95
CA GLU A 551 -22.26 10.26 -23.89
C GLU A 551 -21.48 10.97 -22.78
N TYR A 552 -20.31 10.46 -22.44
CA TYR A 552 -19.39 11.08 -21.49
C TYR A 552 -18.96 12.49 -21.93
N ASP A 553 -18.48 12.64 -23.17
CA ASP A 553 -17.95 13.92 -23.69
C ASP A 553 -19.05 15.00 -23.68
N ARG A 554 -20.29 14.64 -24.01
CA ARG A 554 -21.44 15.55 -23.92
C ARG A 554 -21.70 16.03 -22.48
N ARG A 555 -21.65 15.13 -21.49
CA ARG A 555 -21.95 15.45 -20.08
C ARG A 555 -20.81 16.23 -19.41
N VAL A 556 -19.55 15.95 -19.75
CA VAL A 556 -18.39 16.62 -19.15
C VAL A 556 -18.30 18.08 -19.53
N SER A 557 -18.70 18.45 -20.76
CA SER A 557 -18.68 19.86 -21.20
C SER A 557 -19.62 20.77 -20.38
N GLU A 558 -20.71 20.21 -19.86
CA GLU A 558 -21.70 20.90 -19.04
C GLU A 558 -21.22 21.10 -17.56
N ASP A 559 -20.29 20.28 -17.06
CA ASP A 559 -19.90 20.28 -15.63
C ASP A 559 -18.70 21.20 -15.31
N ILE A 560 -17.92 21.61 -16.29
CA ILE A 560 -16.65 22.37 -16.06
C ILE A 560 -16.91 23.78 -15.48
N ASP A 561 -17.92 24.48 -15.97
CA ASP A 561 -18.22 25.85 -15.52
C ASP A 561 -18.80 25.89 -14.10
N LEU A 562 -19.53 24.86 -13.71
CA LEU A 562 -20.11 24.74 -12.36
C LEU A 562 -19.06 24.49 -11.27
N SER A 563 -17.93 23.89 -11.59
CA SER A 563 -16.89 23.58 -10.59
C SER A 563 -16.21 24.84 -10.05
N LYS A 564 -15.83 25.77 -10.93
CA LYS A 564 -15.17 27.04 -10.53
C LYS A 564 -16.07 27.90 -9.66
N GLN A 565 -17.34 27.96 -9.97
CA GLN A 565 -18.32 28.69 -9.18
C GLN A 565 -18.44 28.09 -7.78
N ARG A 566 -18.52 26.77 -7.66
CA ARG A 566 -18.60 26.06 -6.37
C ARG A 566 -17.36 26.24 -5.50
N ASP A 567 -16.17 26.33 -6.09
CA ASP A 567 -14.93 26.56 -5.34
C ASP A 567 -14.89 27.99 -4.77
N GLN A 568 -15.40 28.99 -5.52
CA GLN A 568 -15.52 30.35 -5.03
C GLN A 568 -16.58 30.48 -3.94
N GLU A 569 -17.75 29.84 -4.12
CA GLU A 569 -18.81 29.77 -3.09
C GLU A 569 -18.30 29.11 -1.81
N HIS A 570 -17.46 28.06 -1.93
CA HIS A 570 -16.86 27.40 -0.78
C HIS A 570 -15.93 28.37 0.00
N LEU A 571 -15.08 29.13 -0.67
CA LEU A 571 -14.18 30.09 -0.02
C LEU A 571 -14.98 31.19 0.72
N GLU A 572 -16.04 31.74 0.10
CA GLU A 572 -16.89 32.74 0.76
C GLU A 572 -17.64 32.17 1.97
N ALA A 573 -18.14 30.92 1.87
CA ALA A 573 -18.75 30.22 3.00
C ALA A 573 -17.75 30.04 4.15
N LEU A 574 -16.50 29.68 3.85
CA LEU A 574 -15.43 29.53 4.83
C LEU A 574 -15.09 30.86 5.52
N VAL A 575 -15.01 31.96 4.76
CA VAL A 575 -14.81 33.31 5.33
C VAL A 575 -15.94 33.64 6.30
N LYS A 576 -17.20 33.40 5.94
CA LYS A 576 -18.34 33.61 6.83
C LYS A 576 -18.25 32.78 8.13
N GLN A 577 -17.94 31.49 8.02
CA GLN A 577 -17.77 30.59 9.16
C GLN A 577 -16.62 31.06 10.07
N PHE A 578 -15.53 31.57 9.49
CA PHE A 578 -14.40 32.10 10.25
C PHE A 578 -14.76 33.40 10.98
N GLU A 579 -15.56 34.29 10.40
CA GLU A 579 -16.11 35.48 11.07
C GLU A 579 -17.02 35.08 12.24
N GLU A 580 -17.83 34.04 12.10
CA GLU A 580 -18.61 33.48 13.22
C GLU A 580 -17.70 32.94 14.33
N ARG A 581 -16.56 32.30 13.97
CA ARG A 581 -15.56 31.84 14.94
C ARG A 581 -14.87 33.02 15.65
N LYS A 582 -14.54 34.11 14.96
CA LYS A 582 -14.02 35.35 15.54
C LYS A 582 -15.05 35.99 16.50
N THR A 583 -16.31 36.02 16.13
CA THR A 583 -17.40 36.52 16.97
C THR A 583 -17.50 35.68 18.25
N TRP A 584 -17.51 34.36 18.18
CA TRP A 584 -17.47 33.49 19.34
C TRP A 584 -16.23 33.80 20.21
N TRP A 585 -15.06 33.89 19.58
CA TRP A 585 -13.82 34.17 20.31
C TRP A 585 -13.84 35.52 21.03
N ASN A 586 -14.45 36.56 20.46
CA ASN A 586 -14.59 37.88 21.09
C ASN A 586 -15.66 37.93 22.16
N THR A 587 -16.57 36.97 22.23
CA THR A 587 -17.67 36.94 23.19
C THR A 587 -17.13 36.67 24.61
N VAL A 588 -17.59 37.45 25.58
CA VAL A 588 -17.31 37.23 27.00
C VAL A 588 -18.43 36.39 27.58
N PHE A 589 -18.15 35.16 27.89
CA PHE A 589 -19.11 34.24 28.49
C PHE A 589 -19.15 34.47 30.01
N LYS A 590 -20.33 34.83 30.50
CA LYS A 590 -20.61 35.01 31.94
C LYS A 590 -21.30 33.73 32.44
N ALA A 591 -20.51 32.76 32.89
CA ALA A 591 -21.09 31.58 33.50
C ALA A 591 -21.71 31.91 34.86
N PRO A 592 -22.93 31.46 35.20
CA PRO A 592 -23.52 31.61 36.52
C PRO A 592 -22.68 30.89 37.59
N ASP A 593 -22.66 31.39 38.83
CA ASP A 593 -21.76 30.89 39.90
C ASP A 593 -22.11 29.48 40.43
N LYS A 594 -23.24 28.90 40.06
CA LYS A 594 -23.65 27.53 40.42
C LYS A 594 -24.04 26.74 39.21
N ALA A 595 -23.53 25.51 39.09
CA ALA A 595 -24.00 24.55 38.12
C ALA A 595 -25.47 24.20 38.44
N HIS A 596 -26.36 24.33 37.45
CA HIS A 596 -27.66 23.65 37.55
C HIS A 596 -27.38 22.16 37.30
N ALA A 597 -27.61 21.36 38.34
CA ALA A 597 -27.62 19.90 38.17
C ALA A 597 -28.63 19.58 37.08
N ALA A 598 -28.18 18.89 36.01
CA ALA A 598 -29.04 18.39 34.97
C ALA A 598 -30.03 17.42 35.61
N VAL A 599 -31.29 17.71 35.52
CA VAL A 599 -32.39 16.81 35.93
C VAL A 599 -32.47 15.71 34.89
N PRO A 600 -32.30 14.44 35.23
CA PRO A 600 -32.50 13.36 34.30
C PRO A 600 -34.03 13.19 34.07
N GLY A 601 -34.51 13.47 32.89
CA GLY A 601 -35.86 13.17 32.48
C GLY A 601 -36.69 14.36 32.06
N GLY A 602 -36.45 14.91 30.90
CA GLY A 602 -37.31 15.88 30.24
C GLY A 602 -37.51 15.53 28.78
N VAL A 603 -38.77 15.39 28.38
CA VAL A 603 -39.25 15.09 27.06
C VAL A 603 -38.74 16.13 26.04
N PRO A 604 -38.38 15.79 24.79
CA PRO A 604 -37.94 16.78 23.80
C PRO A 604 -39.14 17.51 23.22
N GLY A 605 -39.13 18.81 23.33
CA GLY A 605 -40.12 19.67 22.69
C GLY A 605 -40.15 21.07 23.28
N GLY A 606 -39.41 22.03 22.74
CA GLY A 606 -39.54 23.42 23.05
C GLY A 606 -38.49 24.28 22.37
N VAL A 607 -38.76 24.79 21.20
CA VAL A 607 -37.93 25.78 20.51
C VAL A 607 -38.19 27.13 21.18
N ILE A 608 -37.17 27.70 21.86
CA ILE A 608 -37.19 29.11 22.24
C ILE A 608 -36.09 29.83 21.43
N GLY A 609 -36.52 30.52 20.40
CA GLY A 609 -35.70 31.43 19.62
C GLY A 609 -36.57 32.41 18.87
N GLY A 610 -37.12 33.39 19.61
CA GLY A 610 -37.91 34.47 18.99
C GLY A 610 -36.96 35.48 18.32
N VAL A 611 -37.08 35.59 16.98
CA VAL A 611 -36.54 36.73 16.24
C VAL A 611 -37.67 37.74 16.06
N VAL A 612 -37.45 38.93 16.60
CA VAL A 612 -38.32 40.09 16.37
C VAL A 612 -37.92 40.68 15.03
N GLY A 613 -38.89 40.75 14.11
CA GLY A 613 -38.70 41.46 12.84
C GLY A 613 -39.86 41.16 11.89
N GLY A 614 -40.95 41.89 12.05
CA GLY A 614 -42.11 41.79 11.19
C GLY A 614 -41.95 42.50 9.87
N VAL A 615 -42.47 41.90 8.80
CA VAL A 615 -43.00 42.61 7.61
C VAL A 615 -44.29 41.97 7.22
N VAL A 616 -45.29 42.87 7.04
CA VAL A 616 -46.68 42.60 6.69
C VAL A 616 -46.81 42.31 5.19
N GLY A 617 -47.67 41.37 4.82
CA GLY A 617 -48.42 41.46 3.61
C GLY A 617 -48.30 40.36 2.58
N GLY A 618 -49.41 39.70 2.29
CA GLY A 618 -49.60 38.96 1.02
C GLY A 618 -50.27 37.60 1.16
N GLN A 619 -51.56 37.55 1.09
CA GLN A 619 -52.37 36.32 0.93
C GLN A 619 -52.13 35.68 -0.43
N ALA A 620 -51.96 34.37 -0.51
CA ALA A 620 -52.25 33.55 -1.68
C ALA A 620 -52.75 32.17 -1.26
N ARG A 621 -53.81 31.76 -1.88
CA ARG A 621 -54.58 30.52 -1.66
C ARG A 621 -53.79 29.26 -2.07
N PRO A 622 -54.13 28.08 -1.52
CA PRO A 622 -53.49 26.82 -1.88
C PRO A 622 -54.07 26.22 -3.15
N THR A 623 -53.26 25.78 -4.06
CA THR A 623 -53.60 24.90 -5.18
C THR A 623 -53.30 23.45 -4.86
N ALA A 624 -54.23 22.60 -5.26
CA ALA A 624 -54.33 21.17 -4.96
C ALA A 624 -53.20 20.34 -5.61
N ALA A 625 -52.81 19.29 -4.88
CA ALA A 625 -51.95 18.22 -5.41
C ALA A 625 -52.71 17.26 -6.34
N PRO A 626 -52.07 16.67 -7.35
CA PRO A 626 -52.65 15.62 -8.19
C PRO A 626 -52.63 14.25 -7.51
N PRO A 627 -53.53 13.32 -7.88
CA PRO A 627 -53.70 12.05 -7.18
C PRO A 627 -52.70 10.97 -7.60
N ALA A 628 -52.34 10.13 -6.63
CA ALA A 628 -51.53 8.93 -6.82
C ALA A 628 -52.36 7.79 -7.45
N PRO A 629 -51.74 6.90 -8.25
CA PRO A 629 -52.44 5.72 -8.77
C PRO A 629 -52.50 4.60 -7.74
N ALA A 630 -53.67 3.96 -7.70
CA ALA A 630 -53.96 2.80 -6.87
C ALA A 630 -53.25 1.54 -7.39
N THR A 631 -52.63 0.78 -6.50
CA THR A 631 -52.29 -0.63 -6.74
C THR A 631 -52.53 -1.47 -5.51
N GLY A 632 -52.90 -2.67 -5.78
CA GLY A 632 -53.58 -3.67 -5.06
C GLY A 632 -52.86 -4.27 -3.85
N ALA A 633 -53.71 -4.78 -3.02
CA ALA A 633 -53.38 -5.46 -1.79
C ALA A 633 -52.66 -6.80 -2.02
N SER A 634 -51.63 -7.07 -1.23
CA SER A 634 -51.22 -8.42 -0.89
C SER A 634 -50.84 -8.51 0.58
N HIS A 635 -51.33 -9.54 1.20
CA HIS A 635 -51.38 -9.81 2.63
C HIS A 635 -50.00 -9.98 3.26
N SER A 636 -49.74 -9.25 4.35
CA SER A 636 -48.64 -9.53 5.28
C SER A 636 -49.09 -10.53 6.34
N ARG A 637 -48.52 -11.72 6.34
CA ARG A 637 -48.56 -12.61 7.50
C ARG A 637 -47.38 -12.24 8.39
N GLN A 638 -47.68 -11.76 9.57
CA GLN A 638 -46.75 -11.75 10.68
C GLN A 638 -46.45 -13.18 11.10
N ALA A 639 -45.17 -13.59 11.02
CA ALA A 639 -44.64 -14.78 11.73
C ALA A 639 -43.82 -14.27 12.90
N MET A 640 -44.33 -14.52 14.11
CA MET A 640 -43.56 -14.50 15.32
C MET A 640 -42.57 -15.66 15.27
N VAL A 641 -41.27 -15.38 15.43
CA VAL A 641 -40.29 -16.41 15.65
C VAL A 641 -39.85 -16.31 17.11
N GLU A 642 -40.24 -17.34 17.87
CA GLU A 642 -39.69 -17.65 19.18
C GLU A 642 -38.18 -17.96 19.05
N VAL A 643 -37.37 -17.20 19.76
CA VAL A 643 -35.95 -17.51 19.93
C VAL A 643 -35.79 -18.49 21.10
N VAL A 644 -35.54 -19.74 20.79
CA VAL A 644 -35.05 -20.69 21.76
C VAL A 644 -33.58 -20.45 22.02
N ALA A 645 -33.26 -19.95 23.22
CA ALA A 645 -31.90 -19.80 23.69
C ALA A 645 -31.31 -21.18 24.03
N SER A 646 -30.34 -21.63 23.28
CA SER A 646 -29.46 -22.72 23.66
C SER A 646 -28.21 -22.12 24.31
N ALA A 647 -28.08 -22.33 25.61
CA ALA A 647 -26.94 -21.93 26.40
C ALA A 647 -25.74 -22.85 26.10
N ALA A 648 -24.69 -22.27 25.52
CA ALA A 648 -23.36 -22.81 25.60
C ALA A 648 -22.51 -21.80 26.36
N SER A 649 -22.07 -22.18 27.54
CA SER A 649 -21.22 -21.45 28.45
C SER A 649 -19.88 -21.13 27.80
N LEU A 650 -19.56 -19.84 27.62
CA LEU A 650 -18.22 -19.36 27.47
C LEU A 650 -17.98 -18.28 28.51
N ASP A 651 -16.94 -18.52 29.25
CA ASP A 651 -16.46 -17.82 30.43
C ASP A 651 -16.43 -16.29 30.21
N ARG A 652 -17.25 -15.57 30.97
CA ARG A 652 -17.21 -14.13 31.11
C ARG A 652 -16.15 -13.80 32.15
N THR A 653 -15.02 -13.31 31.68
CA THR A 653 -14.11 -12.61 32.57
C THR A 653 -14.67 -11.20 32.78
N GLU A 654 -15.36 -10.98 33.87
CA GLU A 654 -15.77 -9.67 34.36
C GLU A 654 -14.53 -8.87 34.75
N VAL A 655 -14.29 -7.76 34.06
CA VAL A 655 -13.37 -6.73 34.55
C VAL A 655 -14.10 -5.93 35.62
N ARG A 656 -13.77 -6.17 36.87
CA ARG A 656 -14.24 -5.39 38.02
C ARG A 656 -13.65 -3.99 37.96
N SER A 657 -14.52 -3.01 37.93
CA SER A 657 -14.22 -1.62 38.26
C SER A 657 -13.68 -1.51 39.68
N GLY A 658 -12.53 -0.81 39.83
CA GLY A 658 -11.91 -0.58 41.12
C GLY A 658 -12.80 0.13 42.11
N GLN A 659 -12.89 -0.45 43.25
CA GLN A 659 -13.57 0.09 44.46
C GLN A 659 -12.68 1.08 45.17
N ASN A 660 -13.31 2.20 45.52
CA ASN A 660 -13.14 3.04 46.69
C ASN A 660 -11.93 2.79 47.60
N LEU A 661 -11.08 3.81 47.69
CA LEU A 661 -10.28 4.05 48.89
C LEU A 661 -10.89 5.21 49.68
N ALA A 662 -11.14 4.93 50.94
CA ALA A 662 -11.73 5.82 51.92
C ALA A 662 -10.73 6.93 52.34
N PRO A 663 -11.23 8.09 52.86
CA PRO A 663 -10.40 9.24 53.20
C PRO A 663 -9.80 9.14 54.61
N GLY A 664 -8.56 9.53 54.74
CA GLY A 664 -7.96 9.65 56.07
C GLY A 664 -6.57 10.25 56.11
N ALA A 665 -6.51 11.47 56.58
CA ALA A 665 -5.46 12.12 57.32
C ALA A 665 -4.89 13.40 56.70
N HIS A 666 -5.35 14.50 57.29
CA HIS A 666 -4.73 15.82 57.23
C HIS A 666 -3.24 15.79 57.61
N ARG A 667 -2.42 16.48 56.85
CA ARG A 667 -1.27 17.21 57.42
C ARG A 667 -0.93 18.45 56.57
N ALA A 668 -0.55 19.48 57.34
CA ALA A 668 -0.42 20.88 57.08
C ALA A 668 0.52 21.27 55.94
N GLU A 669 0.12 22.33 55.27
CA GLU A 669 0.83 23.52 54.76
C GLU A 669 2.36 23.41 54.60
N ASP A 670 2.79 23.50 53.34
CA ASP A 670 4.06 24.11 52.99
C ASP A 670 3.80 25.02 51.78
N GLU A 671 4.02 26.33 51.97
CA GLU A 671 3.95 27.34 50.92
C GLU A 671 5.20 27.24 50.07
N GLY A 672 5.06 26.97 48.75
CA GLY A 672 6.21 27.04 47.89
C GLY A 672 5.96 26.69 46.45
N SER A 673 6.01 27.69 45.57
CA SER A 673 6.19 27.70 44.14
C SER A 673 4.93 27.45 43.30
N PRO A 674 4.71 28.17 42.18
CA PRO A 674 3.55 27.98 41.30
C PRO A 674 3.63 26.57 40.68
N SER A 675 2.69 25.73 41.04
CA SER A 675 2.61 24.38 40.60
C SER A 675 2.24 24.38 39.10
N ALA A 676 3.05 23.69 38.29
CA ALA A 676 2.82 23.52 36.87
C ALA A 676 1.49 22.79 36.63
N ALA A 677 0.74 23.19 35.61
CA ALA A 677 -0.48 22.50 35.19
C ALA A 677 -0.22 21.00 35.02
N SER A 678 -0.95 20.16 35.77
CA SER A 678 -0.73 18.73 35.71
C SER A 678 -1.70 18.07 34.70
N ILE A 679 -1.17 17.43 33.71
CA ILE A 679 -1.94 16.63 32.71
C ILE A 679 -1.79 15.17 33.11
N ASP A 680 -2.87 14.56 33.58
CA ASP A 680 -2.94 13.13 33.90
C ASP A 680 -3.79 12.42 32.84
N LEU A 681 -3.13 11.88 31.81
CA LEU A 681 -3.75 11.01 30.83
C LEU A 681 -3.41 9.57 31.22
N GLN A 682 -4.43 8.74 31.38
CA GLN A 682 -4.22 7.34 31.73
C GLN A 682 -3.63 6.60 30.51
N PRO A 683 -2.40 6.05 30.61
CA PRO A 683 -1.84 5.26 29.55
C PRO A 683 -2.68 3.98 29.37
N TRP A 684 -2.92 3.61 28.14
CA TRP A 684 -3.51 2.31 27.81
C TRP A 684 -2.59 1.20 28.35
N SER A 685 -3.10 0.37 29.23
CA SER A 685 -2.39 -0.79 29.79
C SER A 685 -3.29 -2.02 29.67
N PRO A 686 -3.31 -2.67 28.51
CA PRO A 686 -4.12 -3.87 28.33
C PRO A 686 -3.57 -5.01 29.18
N GLU A 687 -4.45 -5.71 29.87
CA GLU A 687 -4.13 -6.95 30.59
C GLU A 687 -4.16 -8.15 29.64
N THR A 688 -3.42 -8.09 28.53
CA THR A 688 -3.34 -9.20 27.58
C THR A 688 -2.47 -10.33 28.10
N PRO A 689 -2.75 -11.60 27.73
CA PRO A 689 -1.95 -12.75 28.17
C PRO A 689 -0.46 -12.58 27.85
N TYR A 690 -0.13 -12.12 26.65
CA TYR A 690 1.27 -11.93 26.21
C TYR A 690 2.00 -10.84 27.01
N LEU A 691 1.33 -9.75 27.41
CA LEU A 691 1.94 -8.74 28.27
C LEU A 691 2.15 -9.23 29.70
N LYS A 692 1.23 -10.04 30.26
CA LYS A 692 1.41 -10.66 31.58
C LYS A 692 2.66 -11.54 31.58
N GLU A 693 2.85 -12.34 30.54
CA GLU A 693 4.03 -13.20 30.41
C GLU A 693 5.31 -12.38 30.26
N LEU A 694 5.32 -11.32 29.42
CA LEU A 694 6.47 -10.43 29.24
C LEU A 694 6.85 -9.70 30.52
N LYS A 695 5.86 -9.21 31.29
CA LYS A 695 6.08 -8.57 32.60
C LYS A 695 6.69 -9.53 33.62
N ALA A 696 6.27 -10.80 33.60
CA ALA A 696 6.76 -11.84 34.51
C ALA A 696 8.16 -12.36 34.13
N ALA A 697 8.56 -12.29 32.86
CA ALA A 697 9.80 -12.84 32.36
C ALA A 697 11.05 -12.05 32.81
N PRO A 698 12.20 -12.74 33.07
CA PRO A 698 13.48 -12.08 33.29
C PRO A 698 13.85 -11.18 32.12
N LYS A 699 14.51 -10.05 32.37
CA LYS A 699 14.86 -9.08 31.35
C LYS A 699 15.59 -9.69 30.15
N ALA A 700 16.57 -10.57 30.40
CA ALA A 700 17.36 -11.23 29.33
C ALA A 700 16.54 -12.16 28.42
N GLU A 701 15.39 -12.64 28.87
CA GLU A 701 14.54 -13.58 28.13
C GLU A 701 13.37 -12.91 27.40
N ARG A 702 13.07 -11.65 27.71
CA ARG A 702 11.88 -10.93 27.22
C ARG A 702 11.83 -10.83 25.69
N TYR A 703 12.97 -10.53 25.06
CA TYR A 703 13.01 -10.45 23.60
C TYR A 703 12.77 -11.83 22.94
N ALA A 704 13.39 -12.88 23.45
CA ALA A 704 13.16 -14.22 22.95
C ALA A 704 11.68 -14.68 23.18
N LEU A 705 11.08 -14.27 24.29
CA LEU A 705 9.66 -14.51 24.57
C LEU A 705 8.77 -13.74 23.59
N TYR A 706 9.08 -12.44 23.33
CA TYR A 706 8.37 -11.65 22.33
C TYR A 706 8.41 -12.34 20.95
N LEU A 707 9.56 -12.84 20.49
CA LEU A 707 9.65 -13.54 19.21
C LEU A 707 8.73 -14.77 19.13
N ARG A 708 8.62 -15.55 20.22
CA ARG A 708 7.68 -16.68 20.30
C ARG A 708 6.22 -16.20 20.29
N GLN A 709 5.89 -15.16 21.07
CA GLN A 709 4.54 -14.59 21.12
C GLN A 709 4.12 -13.98 19.79
N ARG A 710 5.08 -13.41 19.03
CA ARG A 710 4.85 -12.88 17.69
C ARG A 710 4.36 -13.95 16.72
N ASP A 711 4.82 -15.18 16.81
CA ASP A 711 4.35 -16.27 15.94
C ASP A 711 2.87 -16.60 16.17
N LEU A 712 2.36 -16.33 17.38
CA LEU A 712 0.96 -16.53 17.76
C LEU A 712 0.08 -15.29 17.49
N HIS A 713 0.58 -14.10 17.82
CA HIS A 713 -0.18 -12.84 17.86
C HIS A 713 0.24 -11.81 16.80
N GLY A 714 1.32 -12.05 16.06
CA GLY A 714 1.94 -11.08 15.14
C GLY A 714 1.11 -10.73 13.90
N LYS A 715 -0.10 -11.27 13.75
CA LYS A 715 -1.07 -10.85 12.72
C LYS A 715 -1.92 -9.67 13.18
N THR A 716 -1.88 -9.29 14.45
CA THR A 716 -2.69 -8.22 15.02
C THR A 716 -1.83 -6.97 15.28
N PRO A 717 -2.20 -5.80 14.75
CA PRO A 717 -1.46 -4.55 14.98
C PRO A 717 -1.32 -4.22 16.47
N GLY A 718 -2.36 -4.47 17.27
CA GLY A 718 -2.36 -4.22 18.71
C GLY A 718 -1.23 -4.92 19.45
N PHE A 719 -0.85 -6.12 19.04
CA PHE A 719 0.28 -6.82 19.65
C PHE A 719 1.58 -6.01 19.57
N PHE A 720 1.91 -5.47 18.39
CA PHE A 720 3.13 -4.68 18.20
C PHE A 720 3.08 -3.35 18.94
N LEU A 721 1.91 -2.71 19.01
CA LEU A 721 1.71 -1.46 19.77
C LEU A 721 1.95 -1.70 21.26
N ASP A 722 1.28 -2.70 21.84
CA ASP A 722 1.35 -3.00 23.25
C ASP A 722 2.77 -3.42 23.68
N VAL A 723 3.41 -4.29 22.88
CA VAL A 723 4.76 -4.77 23.20
C VAL A 723 5.81 -3.68 23.00
N SER A 724 5.64 -2.82 21.97
CA SER A 724 6.50 -1.65 21.79
C SER A 724 6.43 -0.70 23.00
N ASP A 725 5.23 -0.42 23.49
CA ASP A 725 5.03 0.40 24.70
C ASP A 725 5.69 -0.22 25.92
N PHE A 726 5.52 -1.53 26.10
CA PHE A 726 6.17 -2.25 27.20
C PHE A 726 7.70 -2.08 27.18
N PHE A 727 8.36 -2.30 26.05
CA PHE A 727 9.81 -2.16 25.96
C PHE A 727 10.25 -0.69 26.09
N ARG A 728 9.48 0.26 25.57
CA ARG A 728 9.73 1.69 25.75
C ARG A 728 9.71 2.11 27.23
N GLU A 729 8.74 1.62 28.00
CA GLU A 729 8.62 1.86 29.43
C GLU A 729 9.77 1.23 30.23
N GLN A 730 10.34 0.15 29.72
CA GLN A 730 11.56 -0.46 30.29
C GLN A 730 12.84 0.29 29.88
N GLY A 731 12.76 1.37 29.12
CA GLY A 731 13.90 2.17 28.64
C GLY A 731 14.61 1.61 27.40
N GLU A 732 14.10 0.53 26.79
CA GLU A 732 14.68 -0.14 25.62
C GLU A 732 14.13 0.47 24.31
N LYS A 733 14.49 1.73 24.05
CA LYS A 733 13.92 2.56 22.97
C LYS A 733 14.18 2.00 21.57
N GLU A 734 15.38 1.51 21.29
CA GLU A 734 15.75 0.94 19.99
C GLU A 734 14.94 -0.33 19.70
N LEU A 735 14.79 -1.21 20.69
CA LEU A 735 14.00 -2.41 20.57
C LEU A 735 12.51 -2.08 20.42
N ALA A 736 12.01 -1.10 21.17
CA ALA A 736 10.64 -0.63 21.06
C ALA A 736 10.35 -0.10 19.64
N LEU A 737 11.25 0.67 19.03
CA LEU A 737 11.13 1.15 17.66
C LEU A 737 11.18 0.00 16.65
N ARG A 738 12.06 -0.97 16.84
CA ARG A 738 12.14 -2.17 16.00
C ARG A 738 10.79 -2.93 16.01
N ILE A 739 10.24 -3.17 17.18
CA ILE A 739 8.97 -3.88 17.34
C ILE A 739 7.83 -3.07 16.70
N LEU A 740 7.77 -1.76 16.96
CA LEU A 740 6.76 -0.88 16.39
C LEU A 740 6.80 -0.86 14.85
N SER A 741 7.99 -0.86 14.28
CA SER A 741 8.17 -0.78 12.82
C SER A 741 7.60 -1.99 12.07
N ASN A 742 7.39 -3.16 12.74
CA ASN A 742 6.71 -4.31 12.12
C ASN A 742 5.29 -3.97 11.63
N LEU A 743 4.66 -2.90 12.11
CA LEU A 743 3.37 -2.45 11.59
C LEU A 743 3.42 -2.18 10.09
N ALA A 744 4.54 -1.67 9.58
CA ALA A 744 4.73 -1.41 8.16
C ALA A 744 4.89 -2.69 7.31
N GLU A 745 5.27 -3.81 7.94
CA GLU A 745 5.45 -5.12 7.30
C GLU A 745 4.19 -6.00 7.34
N LEU A 746 3.22 -5.69 8.21
CA LEU A 746 2.02 -6.52 8.37
C LEU A 746 1.19 -6.59 7.10
N LYS A 747 1.05 -5.47 6.43
CA LYS A 747 0.33 -5.35 5.18
C LYS A 747 0.91 -4.18 4.39
N LEU A 748 1.51 -4.48 3.25
CA LEU A 748 2.11 -3.47 2.40
C LEU A 748 1.03 -2.47 1.92
N GLU A 749 1.39 -1.19 1.91
CA GLU A 749 0.51 -0.09 1.50
C GLU A 749 -0.86 -0.06 2.21
N ASP A 750 -0.87 -0.28 3.53
CA ASP A 750 -2.07 -0.12 4.36
C ASP A 750 -2.05 1.25 5.07
N ALA A 751 -2.81 2.20 4.55
CA ALA A 751 -2.83 3.57 5.06
C ALA A 751 -3.28 3.69 6.54
N PRO A 752 -4.29 2.95 7.04
CA PRO A 752 -4.62 2.92 8.46
C PRO A 752 -3.46 2.51 9.36
N LEU A 753 -2.74 1.43 9.01
CA LEU A 753 -1.58 0.96 9.80
C LEU A 753 -0.45 1.99 9.80
N LEU A 754 -0.14 2.58 8.63
CA LEU A 754 0.88 3.61 8.53
C LEU A 754 0.48 4.89 9.27
N ARG A 755 -0.80 5.25 9.31
CA ARG A 755 -1.29 6.41 10.09
C ARG A 755 -1.04 6.20 11.58
N VAL A 756 -1.38 5.02 12.11
CA VAL A 756 -1.09 4.66 13.51
C VAL A 756 0.41 4.70 13.77
N LEU A 757 1.22 4.12 12.88
CA LEU A 757 2.68 4.19 12.98
C LEU A 757 3.18 5.63 13.02
N GLY A 758 2.69 6.51 12.14
CA GLY A 758 3.04 7.92 12.08
C GLY A 758 2.73 8.66 13.40
N TYR A 759 1.54 8.45 13.98
CA TYR A 759 1.19 9.02 15.28
C TYR A 759 2.12 8.53 16.40
N ARG A 760 2.47 7.24 16.40
CA ARG A 760 3.41 6.68 17.40
C ARG A 760 4.81 7.25 17.23
N LEU A 761 5.29 7.44 15.99
CA LEU A 761 6.59 8.05 15.70
C LEU A 761 6.65 9.51 16.20
N ARG A 762 5.57 10.30 16.03
CA ARG A 762 5.45 11.65 16.62
C ARG A 762 5.56 11.60 18.15
N GLN A 763 4.84 10.67 18.80
CA GLN A 763 4.90 10.48 20.27
C GLN A 763 6.30 10.08 20.76
N LEU A 764 7.03 9.31 19.94
CA LEU A 764 8.43 8.93 20.21
C LEU A 764 9.42 10.06 19.90
N ARG A 765 8.96 11.22 19.40
CA ARG A 765 9.78 12.36 18.96
C ARG A 765 10.76 12.01 17.85
N LEU A 766 10.27 11.27 16.86
CA LEU A 766 10.99 10.88 15.65
C LEU A 766 10.33 11.55 14.42
N PRO A 767 10.37 12.90 14.33
CA PRO A 767 9.56 13.65 13.36
C PRO A 767 9.93 13.35 11.90
N GLU A 768 11.20 13.08 11.59
CA GLU A 768 11.61 12.77 10.21
C GLU A 768 11.01 11.44 9.71
N LEU A 769 10.94 10.43 10.57
CA LEU A 769 10.28 9.16 10.24
C LEU A 769 8.77 9.33 10.17
N ALA A 770 8.19 10.17 11.03
CA ALA A 770 6.77 10.49 10.97
C ALA A 770 6.41 11.22 9.66
N VAL A 771 7.22 12.20 9.23
CA VAL A 771 7.04 12.90 7.95
C VAL A 771 7.05 11.90 6.80
N TRP A 772 8.08 11.05 6.70
CA TRP A 772 8.13 10.03 5.66
C TRP A 772 6.89 9.12 5.67
N THR A 773 6.48 8.66 6.86
CA THR A 773 5.32 7.78 7.01
C THR A 773 4.03 8.47 6.56
N PHE A 774 3.83 9.75 6.93
CA PHE A 774 2.65 10.50 6.49
C PHE A 774 2.71 10.95 5.03
N GLU A 775 3.89 11.10 4.42
CA GLU A 775 4.04 11.26 2.98
C GLU A 775 3.50 10.02 2.24
N GLU A 776 3.82 8.82 2.73
CA GLU A 776 3.28 7.57 2.19
C GLU A 776 1.75 7.47 2.39
N VAL A 777 1.23 7.87 3.56
CA VAL A 777 -0.22 7.94 3.80
C VAL A 777 -0.88 8.92 2.83
N LEU A 778 -0.30 10.12 2.65
CA LEU A 778 -0.84 11.10 1.72
C LEU A 778 -0.83 10.58 0.26
N ARG A 779 0.25 9.94 -0.17
CA ARG A 779 0.32 9.31 -1.51
C ARG A 779 -0.79 8.28 -1.74
N MET A 780 -1.19 7.57 -0.68
CA MET A 780 -2.26 6.57 -0.76
C MET A 780 -3.66 7.15 -0.60
N ARG A 781 -3.81 8.30 0.09
CA ARG A 781 -5.09 8.87 0.53
C ARG A 781 -5.12 10.38 0.31
N GLU A 782 -4.89 10.81 -0.91
CA GLU A 782 -4.90 12.23 -1.29
C GLU A 782 -6.28 12.89 -1.13
N GLU A 783 -7.35 12.11 -1.27
CA GLU A 783 -8.75 12.55 -1.13
C GLU A 783 -9.18 12.77 0.33
N GLU A 784 -8.35 12.41 1.29
CA GLU A 784 -8.64 12.56 2.72
C GLU A 784 -7.94 13.79 3.28
N PRO A 785 -8.69 14.77 3.83
CA PRO A 785 -8.08 15.97 4.41
C PRO A 785 -7.14 15.65 5.57
N GLN A 786 -7.44 14.60 6.35
CA GLN A 786 -6.62 14.18 7.48
C GLN A 786 -5.19 13.79 7.06
N SER A 787 -4.99 13.22 5.86
CA SER A 787 -3.65 12.87 5.37
C SER A 787 -2.76 14.11 5.21
N ARG A 788 -3.32 15.22 4.70
CA ARG A 788 -2.60 16.50 4.60
C ARG A 788 -2.35 17.12 5.97
N ARG A 789 -3.35 17.05 6.86
CA ARG A 789 -3.24 17.59 8.21
C ARG A 789 -2.15 16.86 9.01
N ASP A 790 -2.14 15.54 8.99
CA ASP A 790 -1.16 14.70 9.70
C ASP A 790 0.26 15.01 9.23
N LEU A 791 0.47 15.10 7.91
CA LEU A 791 1.77 15.46 7.34
C LEU A 791 2.17 16.88 7.72
N ALA A 792 1.25 17.85 7.66
CA ALA A 792 1.55 19.24 8.02
C ALA A 792 1.98 19.37 9.50
N LEU A 793 1.28 18.68 10.41
CA LEU A 793 1.65 18.65 11.85
C LEU A 793 3.03 18.01 12.06
N ALA A 794 3.34 16.90 11.37
CA ALA A 794 4.65 16.26 11.43
C ALA A 794 5.76 17.16 10.88
N LEU A 795 5.51 17.90 9.80
CA LEU A 795 6.44 18.89 9.23
C LEU A 795 6.73 20.06 10.18
N VAL A 796 5.74 20.52 10.95
CA VAL A 796 5.98 21.52 12.01
C VAL A 796 6.95 20.96 13.05
N GLU A 797 6.75 19.71 13.48
CA GLU A 797 7.63 19.04 14.45
C GLU A 797 9.03 18.75 13.89
N ALA A 798 9.16 18.58 12.57
CA ALA A 798 10.42 18.40 11.84
C ALA A 798 11.13 19.70 11.44
N ASP A 799 10.68 20.86 12.00
CA ASP A 799 11.21 22.20 11.69
C ASP A 799 11.17 22.57 10.18
N ARG A 800 10.08 22.15 9.50
CA ARG A 800 9.79 22.47 8.08
C ARG A 800 8.50 23.31 7.94
N PRO A 801 8.42 24.48 8.59
CA PRO A 801 7.15 25.20 8.78
C PRO A 801 6.56 25.77 7.48
N GLN A 802 7.38 26.13 6.48
CA GLN A 802 6.83 26.65 5.21
C GLN A 802 6.04 25.57 4.45
N ARG A 803 6.59 24.35 4.33
CA ARG A 803 5.89 23.25 3.67
C ARG A 803 4.61 22.87 4.44
N ALA A 804 4.64 22.95 5.76
CA ALA A 804 3.45 22.75 6.59
C ALA A 804 2.37 23.80 6.31
N LEU A 805 2.75 25.07 6.20
CA LEU A 805 1.85 26.17 5.86
C LEU A 805 1.18 25.96 4.50
N ASP A 806 1.96 25.54 3.50
CA ASP A 806 1.47 25.29 2.14
C ASP A 806 0.42 24.15 2.14
N LEU A 807 0.67 23.06 2.88
CA LEU A 807 -0.27 21.94 3.02
C LEU A 807 -1.53 22.32 3.81
N PHE A 808 -1.39 23.08 4.89
CA PHE A 808 -2.55 23.59 5.62
C PHE A 808 -3.40 24.49 4.73
N TRP A 809 -2.77 25.37 3.92
CA TRP A 809 -3.53 26.23 3.00
C TRP A 809 -4.21 25.42 1.91
N GLU A 810 -3.53 24.40 1.36
CA GLU A 810 -4.14 23.48 0.41
C GLU A 810 -5.38 22.80 1.03
N LEU A 811 -5.28 22.30 2.25
CA LEU A 811 -6.39 21.69 2.97
C LEU A 811 -7.53 22.69 3.19
N VAL A 812 -7.22 23.91 3.63
CA VAL A 812 -8.21 24.96 3.94
C VAL A 812 -9.01 25.37 2.71
N LYS A 813 -8.38 25.58 1.56
CA LYS A 813 -9.05 26.05 0.32
C LYS A 813 -9.81 24.95 -0.43
N THR A 814 -9.48 23.67 -0.18
CA THR A 814 -10.09 22.55 -0.90
C THR A 814 -11.48 22.25 -0.35
N ARG A 815 -12.41 22.01 -1.27
CA ARG A 815 -13.75 21.54 -0.94
C ARG A 815 -13.72 20.02 -0.74
N TRP A 816 -13.88 19.62 0.51
CA TRP A 816 -13.91 18.21 0.90
C TRP A 816 -15.33 17.65 0.87
N ASP A 817 -15.44 16.33 0.90
CA ASP A 817 -16.73 15.64 1.06
C ASP A 817 -17.41 16.06 2.36
N GLY A 818 -18.75 16.17 2.34
CA GLY A 818 -19.54 16.68 3.47
C GLY A 818 -19.43 15.86 4.77
N ARG A 819 -18.85 14.66 4.71
CA ARG A 819 -18.54 13.83 5.89
C ARG A 819 -17.39 14.40 6.75
N PHE A 820 -16.52 15.23 6.19
CA PHE A 820 -15.41 15.86 6.88
C PHE A 820 -15.78 17.24 7.37
N ARG A 821 -16.71 17.29 8.32
CA ARG A 821 -17.24 18.56 8.85
C ARG A 821 -16.14 19.34 9.57
N ASP A 822 -16.15 20.65 9.41
CA ASP A 822 -15.26 21.63 10.07
C ASP A 822 -13.75 21.41 9.86
N VAL A 823 -13.32 20.42 9.08
CA VAL A 823 -11.89 20.14 8.88
C VAL A 823 -11.11 21.33 8.32
N ASN A 824 -11.75 22.12 7.41
CA ASN A 824 -11.15 23.35 6.86
C ASN A 824 -10.93 24.39 7.98
N LEU A 825 -11.89 24.54 8.92
CA LEU A 825 -11.78 25.49 10.04
C LEU A 825 -10.78 25.04 11.10
N ILE A 826 -10.65 23.73 11.33
CA ILE A 826 -9.66 23.15 12.26
C ILE A 826 -8.27 23.42 11.69
N ALA A 827 -8.04 23.08 10.42
CA ALA A 827 -6.76 23.34 9.75
C ALA A 827 -6.43 24.84 9.63
N LEU A 828 -7.44 25.70 9.44
CA LEU A 828 -7.27 27.14 9.47
C LEU A 828 -6.80 27.65 10.83
N GLY A 829 -7.30 27.07 11.92
CA GLY A 829 -6.82 27.34 13.27
C GLY A 829 -5.35 26.96 13.44
N GLU A 830 -4.94 25.82 12.91
CA GLU A 830 -3.56 25.32 12.93
C GLU A 830 -2.63 26.17 12.06
N LEU A 831 -3.07 26.56 10.87
CA LEU A 831 -2.38 27.49 9.98
C LEU A 831 -2.09 28.83 10.67
N ASN A 832 -3.12 29.42 11.28
CA ASN A 832 -2.98 30.72 11.94
C ASN A 832 -2.13 30.64 13.22
N ALA A 833 -2.20 29.56 13.98
CA ALA A 833 -1.31 29.30 15.09
C ALA A 833 0.15 29.17 14.65
N LEU A 834 0.40 28.46 13.54
CA LEU A 834 1.74 28.33 12.94
C LEU A 834 2.29 29.69 12.50
N LEU A 835 1.49 30.51 11.80
CA LEU A 835 1.88 31.87 11.40
C LEU A 835 2.23 32.76 12.58
N ALA A 836 1.52 32.62 13.71
CA ALA A 836 1.71 33.43 14.89
C ALA A 836 2.90 32.98 15.78
N THR A 837 3.24 31.69 15.77
CA THR A 837 4.22 31.11 16.70
C THR A 837 5.52 30.65 16.07
N SER A 838 5.57 30.55 14.72
CA SER A 838 6.79 30.18 14.00
C SER A 838 7.92 31.18 14.22
N LYS A 839 9.13 30.66 14.49
CA LYS A 839 10.35 31.48 14.55
C LYS A 839 10.85 31.88 13.16
N ALA A 840 10.54 31.08 12.14
CA ALA A 840 10.87 31.38 10.75
C ALA A 840 9.86 32.40 10.17
N LYS A 841 10.35 33.29 9.31
CA LYS A 841 9.48 34.15 8.51
C LYS A 841 8.85 33.30 7.41
N LEU A 842 7.53 33.12 7.46
CA LEU A 842 6.77 32.33 6.51
C LEU A 842 6.20 33.20 5.40
N ASP A 843 6.19 32.69 4.18
CA ASP A 843 5.48 33.30 3.06
C ASP A 843 4.01 32.86 3.09
N ALA A 844 3.14 33.79 3.47
CA ALA A 844 1.70 33.58 3.51
C ALA A 844 0.97 34.26 2.35
N ALA A 845 1.66 34.72 1.30
CA ALA A 845 1.04 35.50 0.21
C ALA A 845 -0.15 34.78 -0.42
N ALA A 846 -0.07 33.47 -0.56
CA ALA A 846 -1.15 32.63 -1.12
C ALA A 846 -2.39 32.51 -0.23
N VAL A 847 -2.27 32.73 1.09
CA VAL A 847 -3.40 32.62 2.05
C VAL A 847 -4.30 33.86 1.94
N ASP A 848 -5.62 33.65 1.85
CA ASP A 848 -6.58 34.77 1.80
C ASP A 848 -6.44 35.67 3.04
N PRO A 849 -6.20 36.98 2.87
CA PRO A 849 -6.02 37.91 4.01
C PRO A 849 -7.17 37.91 5.00
N ARG A 850 -8.41 37.68 4.56
CA ARG A 850 -9.61 37.64 5.42
C ARG A 850 -9.58 36.47 6.41
N LEU A 851 -8.81 35.42 6.10
CA LEU A 851 -8.65 34.20 6.90
C LEU A 851 -7.41 34.23 7.82
N ARG A 852 -6.59 35.27 7.76
CA ARG A 852 -5.38 35.43 8.58
C ARG A 852 -5.68 36.09 9.92
N ALA A 853 -6.06 35.32 10.91
CA ALA A 853 -6.19 35.79 12.28
C ALA A 853 -5.96 34.66 13.29
N ASN A 854 -4.93 34.78 14.11
CA ASN A 854 -4.71 33.85 15.22
C ASN A 854 -5.78 34.04 16.31
N LEU A 855 -6.38 32.94 16.76
CA LEU A 855 -7.41 32.93 17.82
C LEU A 855 -6.94 32.01 18.96
N PRO A 856 -5.99 32.46 19.81
CA PRO A 856 -5.42 31.61 20.85
C PRO A 856 -6.48 31.21 21.89
N VAL A 857 -6.35 29.98 22.39
CA VAL A 857 -7.26 29.39 23.37
C VAL A 857 -6.49 28.75 24.52
N ASP A 858 -7.09 28.75 25.71
CA ASP A 858 -6.49 28.15 26.91
C ASP A 858 -6.51 26.62 26.84
N VAL A 859 -7.57 26.05 26.27
CA VAL A 859 -7.72 24.60 26.13
C VAL A 859 -8.15 24.27 24.73
N ARG A 860 -7.41 23.31 24.10
CA ARG A 860 -7.75 22.66 22.84
C ARG A 860 -7.59 21.15 23.01
N VAL A 861 -8.62 20.40 22.66
CA VAL A 861 -8.60 18.93 22.65
C VAL A 861 -8.98 18.46 21.26
N VAL A 862 -8.18 17.56 20.67
CA VAL A 862 -8.42 17.01 19.33
C VAL A 862 -8.42 15.49 19.42
N LEU A 863 -9.46 14.87 18.89
CA LEU A 863 -9.61 13.42 18.79
C LEU A 863 -9.52 13.00 17.31
N ASN A 864 -8.61 12.09 16.98
CA ASN A 864 -8.45 11.47 15.65
C ASN A 864 -8.54 9.96 15.80
N TRP A 865 -8.91 9.26 14.72
CA TRP A 865 -8.96 7.78 14.67
C TRP A 865 -8.50 7.20 13.34
N ASP A 866 -8.19 5.89 13.31
CA ASP A 866 -7.55 5.19 12.19
C ASP A 866 -8.53 4.48 11.24
N THR A 867 -9.83 4.51 11.53
CA THR A 867 -10.86 3.81 10.75
C THR A 867 -11.80 4.78 10.03
N ASP A 868 -12.03 4.54 8.73
CA ASP A 868 -13.07 5.26 7.97
C ASP A 868 -14.47 4.74 8.35
N ASN A 869 -15.50 5.52 8.08
CA ASN A 869 -16.89 5.18 8.41
C ASN A 869 -17.12 4.80 9.89
N SER A 870 -16.31 5.33 10.77
CA SER A 870 -16.43 5.16 12.23
C SER A 870 -17.02 6.41 12.85
N ASP A 871 -17.92 6.17 13.77
CA ASP A 871 -18.62 7.20 14.54
C ASP A 871 -18.02 7.26 15.96
N MET A 872 -17.27 8.35 16.19
CA MET A 872 -16.53 8.60 17.42
C MET A 872 -16.86 9.98 17.97
N ASP A 873 -17.41 10.06 19.18
CA ASP A 873 -17.70 11.32 19.83
C ASP A 873 -16.65 11.71 20.86
N LEU A 874 -16.18 12.95 20.77
CA LEU A 874 -15.41 13.61 21.80
C LEU A 874 -16.32 14.23 22.86
N HIS A 875 -16.07 13.93 24.12
CA HIS A 875 -16.75 14.50 25.27
C HIS A 875 -15.75 15.21 26.17
N VAL A 876 -16.01 16.48 26.49
CA VAL A 876 -15.18 17.25 27.43
C VAL A 876 -16.05 17.79 28.55
N VAL A 877 -15.74 17.38 29.78
CA VAL A 877 -16.43 17.86 30.99
C VAL A 877 -15.58 18.96 31.64
N ASP A 878 -16.17 20.11 31.81
CA ASP A 878 -15.54 21.27 32.43
C ASP A 878 -15.45 21.14 33.99
N PRO A 879 -14.69 21.99 34.69
CA PRO A 879 -14.59 21.96 36.17
C PRO A 879 -15.90 22.12 36.92
N ARG A 880 -16.96 22.51 36.25
CA ARG A 880 -18.30 22.69 36.82
C ARG A 880 -19.20 21.48 36.63
N GLY A 881 -18.70 20.49 35.85
CA GLY A 881 -19.45 19.28 35.48
C GLY A 881 -20.32 19.42 34.24
N GLU A 882 -20.22 20.55 33.50
CA GLU A 882 -20.93 20.74 32.25
C GLU A 882 -20.18 19.98 31.13
N GLU A 883 -20.88 19.12 30.39
CA GLU A 883 -20.31 18.25 29.35
C GLU A 883 -20.58 18.83 27.95
N CYS A 884 -19.52 19.03 27.16
CA CYS A 884 -19.57 19.47 25.78
C CYS A 884 -19.36 18.27 24.85
N PHE A 885 -20.31 18.04 23.93
CA PHE A 885 -20.32 16.91 23.00
C PHE A 885 -21.23 17.19 21.80
N PHE A 886 -21.40 16.26 20.84
CA PHE A 886 -22.10 16.47 19.57
C PHE A 886 -23.52 17.10 19.71
N SER A 887 -24.29 16.76 20.75
CA SER A 887 -25.64 17.31 20.97
C SER A 887 -25.70 18.49 21.91
N HIS A 888 -24.61 18.80 22.64
CA HIS A 888 -24.42 19.97 23.47
C HIS A 888 -23.12 20.69 23.08
N THR A 889 -23.15 21.36 21.93
CA THR A 889 -21.97 21.86 21.24
C THR A 889 -21.34 23.10 21.84
N ARG A 890 -21.95 23.72 22.88
CA ARG A 890 -21.44 24.89 23.54
C ARG A 890 -21.76 24.85 25.04
N THR A 891 -20.78 25.15 25.86
CA THR A 891 -20.96 25.26 27.31
C THR A 891 -21.16 26.69 27.75
N ALA A 892 -21.72 26.89 28.95
CA ALA A 892 -21.91 28.21 29.57
C ALA A 892 -20.58 28.95 29.81
N MET A 893 -19.46 28.23 29.94
CA MET A 893 -18.12 28.81 30.02
C MET A 893 -17.55 29.21 28.65
N GLY A 894 -18.25 28.96 27.57
CA GLY A 894 -17.81 29.25 26.21
C GLY A 894 -17.00 28.11 25.54
N GLY A 895 -16.99 26.90 26.12
CA GLY A 895 -16.50 25.72 25.45
C GLY A 895 -17.30 25.49 24.16
N ARG A 896 -16.61 25.04 23.12
CA ARG A 896 -17.21 24.75 21.81
C ARG A 896 -16.58 23.47 21.24
N ILE A 897 -17.41 22.58 20.71
CA ILE A 897 -16.97 21.41 19.93
C ILE A 897 -17.23 21.62 18.43
N SER A 898 -16.44 20.98 17.57
CA SER A 898 -16.63 20.95 16.13
C SER A 898 -17.90 20.19 15.73
N GLY A 899 -18.22 20.19 14.44
CA GLY A 899 -19.29 19.34 13.90
C GLY A 899 -18.97 17.86 14.08
N ASP A 900 -20.03 17.11 14.36
CA ASP A 900 -19.99 15.67 14.51
C ASP A 900 -19.52 14.96 13.22
N VAL A 901 -18.52 14.07 13.33
CA VAL A 901 -17.92 13.31 12.22
C VAL A 901 -18.33 11.84 12.31
N THR A 902 -19.44 11.50 11.68
CA THR A 902 -20.06 10.16 11.70
C THR A 902 -19.54 9.20 10.62
N GLY A 903 -18.60 9.62 9.80
CA GLY A 903 -18.15 8.82 8.64
C GLY A 903 -16.80 9.22 8.06
N GLY A 904 -15.80 9.44 8.90
CA GLY A 904 -14.43 9.82 8.50
C GLY A 904 -13.43 9.38 9.55
N TYR A 905 -12.22 9.97 9.50
CA TYR A 905 -11.12 9.71 10.43
C TYR A 905 -11.02 10.77 11.55
N GLY A 906 -12.02 11.59 11.72
CA GLY A 906 -11.95 12.84 12.48
C GLY A 906 -11.34 13.97 11.61
N PRO A 907 -10.81 15.02 12.24
CA PRO A 907 -10.76 15.23 13.70
C PRO A 907 -12.06 15.77 14.29
N GLU A 908 -12.30 15.50 15.57
CA GLU A 908 -13.20 16.29 16.40
C GLU A 908 -12.40 17.20 17.31
N GLU A 909 -12.79 18.46 17.41
CA GLU A 909 -12.07 19.51 18.12
C GLU A 909 -12.92 20.19 19.19
N PHE A 910 -12.44 20.23 20.42
CA PHE A 910 -12.98 21.09 21.47
C PHE A 910 -12.07 22.29 21.70
N LEU A 911 -12.65 23.48 21.81
CA LEU A 911 -11.98 24.75 22.06
C LEU A 911 -12.59 25.48 23.26
N LEU A 912 -11.75 26.02 24.12
CA LEU A 912 -12.15 26.95 25.20
C LEU A 912 -11.17 28.11 25.27
N ARG A 913 -11.67 29.35 24.98
CA ARG A 913 -10.81 30.53 24.93
C ARG A 913 -10.24 30.91 26.29
N ARG A 914 -11.07 30.92 27.34
CA ARG A 914 -10.67 31.25 28.68
C ARG A 914 -11.14 30.17 29.63
N ALA A 915 -10.21 29.38 30.10
CA ALA A 915 -10.49 28.36 31.08
C ALA A 915 -10.48 28.91 32.48
N ARG A 916 -11.35 28.39 33.35
CA ARG A 916 -11.27 28.61 34.80
C ARG A 916 -10.38 27.53 35.40
N PRO A 917 -9.66 27.84 36.48
CA PRO A 917 -8.92 26.83 37.22
C PRO A 917 -9.82 25.67 37.66
N GLY A 918 -9.31 24.45 37.53
CA GLY A 918 -10.03 23.25 37.93
C GLY A 918 -9.75 22.03 37.06
N LEU A 919 -10.42 20.93 37.39
CA LEU A 919 -10.26 19.64 36.72
C LEU A 919 -11.20 19.50 35.54
N PHE A 920 -10.62 19.27 34.37
CA PHE A 920 -11.34 18.84 33.14
C PHE A 920 -11.23 17.34 32.99
N LYS A 921 -12.31 16.72 32.47
CA LYS A 921 -12.29 15.27 32.08
C LYS A 921 -12.54 15.13 30.59
N VAL A 922 -11.82 14.21 29.96
CA VAL A 922 -11.94 13.91 28.54
C VAL A 922 -12.35 12.46 28.38
N LYS A 923 -13.41 12.24 27.61
CA LYS A 923 -13.94 10.92 27.30
C LYS A 923 -14.14 10.77 25.79
N ALA A 924 -14.14 9.56 25.30
CA ALA A 924 -14.59 9.23 23.94
C ALA A 924 -15.68 8.17 23.99
N LYS A 925 -16.61 8.25 23.04
CA LYS A 925 -17.65 7.26 22.85
C LYS A 925 -17.57 6.69 21.46
N PHE A 926 -17.43 5.38 21.36
CA PHE A 926 -17.42 4.66 20.08
C PHE A 926 -18.84 4.13 19.81
N TYR A 927 -19.52 4.70 18.82
CA TYR A 927 -20.84 4.22 18.43
C TYR A 927 -20.79 3.00 17.52
N GLY A 928 -19.78 2.88 16.70
CA GLY A 928 -19.59 1.75 15.80
C GLY A 928 -18.82 2.12 14.54
N THR A 929 -18.45 1.11 13.79
CA THR A 929 -17.91 1.25 12.44
C THR A 929 -18.83 0.55 11.45
N ARG A 930 -19.08 1.21 10.32
CA ARG A 930 -19.75 0.60 9.17
C ARG A 930 -18.75 -0.06 8.23
N GLN A 931 -17.47 0.07 8.52
CA GLN A 931 -16.40 -0.55 7.75
C GLN A 931 -16.20 -1.99 8.21
N GLN A 932 -16.30 -2.92 7.28
CA GLN A 932 -15.93 -4.32 7.51
C GLN A 932 -14.41 -4.47 7.43
N THR A 933 -13.68 -3.97 8.42
CA THR A 933 -12.23 -4.10 8.48
C THR A 933 -11.81 -5.30 9.32
N ALA A 934 -10.67 -5.91 8.95
CA ALA A 934 -10.07 -7.01 9.69
C ALA A 934 -9.48 -6.60 11.06
N ILE A 935 -9.58 -5.32 11.43
CA ILE A 935 -9.06 -4.75 12.67
C ILE A 935 -10.24 -4.54 13.60
N GLY A 936 -10.43 -5.46 14.53
CA GLY A 936 -11.58 -5.48 15.47
C GLY A 936 -11.60 -4.35 16.50
N ALA A 937 -10.62 -3.46 16.53
CA ALA A 937 -10.54 -2.33 17.45
C ALA A 937 -10.09 -1.08 16.69
N THR A 938 -10.71 0.05 16.98
CA THR A 938 -10.30 1.34 16.43
C THR A 938 -9.23 1.98 17.31
N THR A 939 -8.15 2.43 16.70
CA THR A 939 -7.10 3.19 17.39
C THR A 939 -7.45 4.66 17.34
N VAL A 940 -7.56 5.29 18.50
CA VAL A 940 -7.80 6.72 18.64
C VAL A 940 -6.56 7.43 19.18
N THR A 941 -6.30 8.63 18.67
CA THR A 941 -5.26 9.52 19.17
C THR A 941 -5.89 10.79 19.67
N LEU A 942 -5.69 11.07 20.96
CA LEU A 942 -6.07 12.31 21.60
C LEU A 942 -4.86 13.23 21.70
N GLU A 943 -5.03 14.47 21.27
CA GLU A 943 -4.05 15.54 21.43
C GLU A 943 -4.66 16.63 22.31
N LEU A 944 -4.03 16.89 23.45
CA LEU A 944 -4.39 17.96 24.38
C LEU A 944 -3.36 19.08 24.30
N TYR A 945 -3.84 20.30 24.11
CA TYR A 945 -3.03 21.50 24.09
C TYR A 945 -3.55 22.50 25.13
N LEU A 946 -2.64 23.00 25.93
CA LEU A 946 -2.89 24.15 26.81
C LEU A 946 -2.21 25.38 26.22
N ARG A 947 -2.90 26.54 26.31
CA ARG A 947 -2.43 27.85 25.78
C ARG A 947 -2.10 27.76 24.26
N TYR A 948 -2.95 27.07 23.52
CA TYR A 948 -2.76 26.86 22.06
C TYR A 948 -2.77 28.19 21.28
N GLY A 949 -1.92 28.29 20.25
CA GLY A 949 -1.74 29.52 19.46
C GLY A 949 -0.93 30.60 20.16
N THR A 950 -0.25 30.30 21.25
CA THR A 950 0.66 31.19 21.96
C THR A 950 2.10 30.65 21.93
N GLY A 951 3.08 31.50 22.28
CA GLY A 951 4.47 31.06 22.44
C GLY A 951 4.75 30.13 23.64
N ARG A 952 3.71 29.78 24.43
CA ARG A 952 3.80 28.97 25.65
C ARG A 952 2.88 27.74 25.59
N VAL A 953 2.76 27.14 24.41
CA VAL A 953 1.94 25.92 24.21
C VAL A 953 2.54 24.76 25.02
N GLU A 954 1.70 24.09 25.79
CA GLU A 954 1.97 22.80 26.39
C GLU A 954 1.10 21.76 25.70
N ASN A 955 1.65 20.62 25.28
CA ASN A 955 0.90 19.56 24.63
C ASN A 955 1.22 18.18 25.18
N LYS A 956 0.22 17.31 25.15
CA LYS A 956 0.36 15.88 25.44
C LYS A 956 -0.52 15.10 24.48
N SER A 957 0.02 14.00 23.93
CA SER A 957 -0.70 13.10 23.04
C SER A 957 -0.72 11.69 23.61
N ILE A 958 -1.84 11.01 23.45
CA ILE A 958 -2.05 9.62 23.87
C ILE A 958 -2.76 8.86 22.77
N THR A 959 -2.36 7.60 22.57
CA THR A 959 -3.02 6.66 21.67
C THR A 959 -3.67 5.56 22.48
N LEU A 960 -4.94 5.25 22.16
CA LEU A 960 -5.76 4.25 22.83
C LEU A 960 -6.39 3.32 21.80
N ARG A 961 -6.68 2.08 22.19
CA ARG A 961 -7.54 1.18 21.43
C ARG A 961 -8.92 1.13 22.06
N LEU A 962 -9.95 1.34 21.25
CA LEU A 962 -11.33 1.22 21.68
C LEU A 962 -11.92 -0.07 21.11
N GLU A 963 -12.39 -0.93 22.02
CA GLU A 963 -13.08 -2.19 21.70
C GLU A 963 -14.53 -2.12 22.21
N GLY A 964 -15.45 -2.61 21.39
CA GLY A 964 -16.88 -2.72 21.75
C GLY A 964 -17.69 -1.43 21.45
N GLN A 965 -18.79 -1.63 20.73
CA GLN A 965 -19.70 -0.55 20.35
C GLN A 965 -20.52 -0.02 21.54
N GLY A 966 -20.82 1.30 21.53
CA GLY A 966 -21.69 1.96 22.51
C GLY A 966 -21.04 2.27 23.86
N ARG A 967 -19.76 1.97 24.06
CA ARG A 967 -19.07 2.16 25.33
C ARG A 967 -18.44 3.54 25.43
N MET A 968 -18.70 4.24 26.54
CA MET A 968 -17.99 5.47 26.93
C MET A 968 -16.67 5.08 27.61
N VAL A 969 -15.57 5.67 27.17
CA VAL A 969 -14.23 5.42 27.73
C VAL A 969 -13.68 6.74 28.29
N ASP A 970 -13.29 6.73 29.55
CA ASP A 970 -12.54 7.85 30.15
C ASP A 970 -11.09 7.80 29.61
N ILE A 971 -10.70 8.84 28.86
CA ILE A 971 -9.34 8.93 28.30
C ILE A 971 -8.37 9.55 29.30
N GLY A 972 -8.86 10.48 30.12
CA GLY A 972 -8.04 11.12 31.11
C GLY A 972 -8.62 12.41 31.63
N SER A 973 -7.83 13.08 32.47
CA SER A 973 -8.15 14.38 33.04
C SER A 973 -6.94 15.31 33.04
N PHE A 974 -7.20 16.59 33.09
CA PHE A 974 -6.15 17.60 33.24
C PHE A 974 -6.64 18.74 34.12
N ARG A 975 -5.72 19.32 34.85
CA ARG A 975 -6.00 20.49 35.69
C ARG A 975 -5.46 21.72 34.98
N PHE A 976 -6.33 22.72 34.80
CA PHE A 976 -5.94 24.05 34.34
C PHE A 976 -5.80 24.95 35.58
N GLU A 977 -4.69 25.70 35.70
CA GLU A 977 -4.39 26.58 36.82
C GLU A 977 -4.42 28.05 36.40
#